data_f36c294ad23e807db2c4cd52c279910b
#
_entry.id   f36c294ad23e807db2c4cd52c279910b
#
_cell.length_a   1.000
_cell.length_b   1.000
_cell.length_c   1.000
_cell.angle_alpha   90.00
_cell.angle_beta   90.00
_cell.angle_gamma   90.00
#
_symmetry.space_group_name_H-M   'P 1'
#
loop_
_entity.id
_entity.type
_entity.pdbx_description
1 polymer ?
#
loop_
_entity_poly.entity_id
_entity_poly.type
_entity_poly.pdbx_seq_one_letter_code
_entity_poly.pdbx_strand_id
1 'polypeptide(L)'
;MANRYDDNSIQILEGLEAVRKRPGMYIGSTDTRGLHHLIWEIVDNSIDEALNGYGKKIQITLEADGSVTVQDEGRGMPIGQHASGVNTLQVIFTVLHAGGKFSSEGGYKTAGGLHGVGASVVNALSEWLTVEVAHDGELVRMEFADGGKKIGKLEHLGKTNRTGSTVRFKPDPRIFSTTEYKYDVVCERAREEAFLLSGIAMVVSDKRNKKNETEKYLYEDGLTAFLEYLHEDRNVLMNPVKFSGEANGIQVEAAFQYTDDYQENTYSFVNLVRTGDGGTHEAGFKGAFTKAINDYARKYGLLKAKDKNLEGGDVREGLTTILSVSVPEGLLQFEGQTKSKLGTPQAKTAVEAVVSEKLSFWLEENRNQSDTLVRKMLKASLARIAARKARDEIRKGKRVGKGEKVLSGKLAPAQTKDARVKELFLVEGDSAGGSAKQGRDSHYQAILPLRGKVLNTEKCTLADIEKNEELNTLIYTLGAGVGPDFDYKESNYGKVIIMTDADDDGSHIQILLLTFFYRYMRPLLEQGMVYIALPPLYKVTKGKTTEYVYSDQELDALRRKLGKVEIQRYKGLGEMNATQLWETTMDPSQRTLIKVGISDGVKAERRVTVLMGDKAELRRKWIEDNVSFTLEDTFDLEG
;
A
#
# COMPACT_ATOMS: atom_id res chain seq x y z
N MET A 1 22.47 6.83 -40.10
CA MET A 1 21.48 6.02 -40.87
C MET A 1 20.14 6.18 -40.15
N ALA A 2 19.14 6.75 -40.84
CA ALA A 2 17.82 6.88 -40.27
C ALA A 2 17.22 5.49 -40.06
N ASN A 3 16.81 5.16 -38.83
CA ASN A 3 16.04 3.94 -38.55
C ASN A 3 14.76 3.98 -39.39
N ARG A 4 14.68 3.22 -40.47
CA ARG A 4 13.44 3.00 -41.17
C ARG A 4 12.56 2.09 -40.32
N TYR A 5 11.39 2.60 -39.93
CA TYR A 5 10.32 1.80 -39.37
C TYR A 5 9.66 1.03 -40.52
N ASP A 6 9.98 -0.24 -40.67
CA ASP A 6 9.48 -1.12 -41.71
C ASP A 6 8.92 -2.42 -41.09
N ASP A 7 8.40 -3.32 -41.96
CA ASP A 7 7.78 -4.58 -41.51
C ASP A 7 8.74 -5.45 -40.67
N ASN A 8 10.06 -5.35 -40.90
CA ASN A 8 11.08 -6.07 -40.13
C ASN A 8 11.33 -5.48 -38.75
N SER A 9 10.83 -4.26 -38.49
CA SER A 9 10.91 -3.63 -37.13
C SER A 9 9.86 -4.17 -36.16
N ILE A 10 8.87 -4.94 -36.63
CA ILE A 10 7.85 -5.60 -35.82
C ILE A 10 8.40 -6.94 -35.32
N GLN A 11 8.67 -7.02 -34.00
CA GLN A 11 9.13 -8.25 -33.35
C GLN A 11 7.95 -8.94 -32.63
N ILE A 12 7.77 -10.21 -32.93
CA ILE A 12 6.85 -11.09 -32.20
C ILE A 12 7.64 -11.70 -31.04
N LEU A 13 7.13 -11.51 -29.82
CA LEU A 13 7.67 -12.13 -28.61
C LEU A 13 6.76 -13.26 -28.19
N GLU A 14 7.28 -14.47 -28.10
CA GLU A 14 6.50 -15.65 -27.73
C GLU A 14 6.99 -16.25 -26.41
N GLY A 15 6.05 -16.86 -25.66
CA GLY A 15 6.33 -17.63 -24.45
C GLY A 15 7.09 -16.84 -23.37
N LEU A 16 8.01 -17.52 -22.70
CA LEU A 16 8.77 -16.98 -21.56
C LEU A 16 9.72 -15.83 -21.94
N GLU A 17 10.09 -15.70 -23.21
CA GLU A 17 10.94 -14.60 -23.66
C GLU A 17 10.21 -13.24 -23.59
N ALA A 18 8.90 -13.23 -23.84
CA ALA A 18 8.06 -12.04 -23.68
C ALA A 18 8.08 -11.52 -22.24
N VAL A 19 8.01 -12.44 -21.27
CA VAL A 19 8.08 -12.12 -19.84
C VAL A 19 9.43 -11.50 -19.48
N ARG A 20 10.53 -12.10 -19.93
CA ARG A 20 11.90 -11.61 -19.65
C ARG A 20 12.18 -10.24 -20.25
N LYS A 21 11.66 -9.95 -21.45
CA LYS A 21 11.83 -8.65 -22.11
C LYS A 21 10.97 -7.54 -21.50
N ARG A 22 9.80 -7.88 -20.93
CA ARG A 22 8.86 -6.93 -20.34
C ARG A 22 8.32 -7.39 -18.99
N PRO A 23 9.17 -7.62 -17.99
CA PRO A 23 8.77 -8.17 -16.69
C PRO A 23 7.74 -7.28 -15.98
N GLY A 24 7.84 -5.95 -16.11
CA GLY A 24 6.90 -5.01 -15.51
C GLY A 24 5.44 -5.19 -15.92
N MET A 25 5.16 -5.82 -17.07
CA MET A 25 3.79 -6.15 -17.48
C MET A 25 3.18 -7.28 -16.63
N TYR A 26 4.00 -8.16 -16.06
CA TYR A 26 3.57 -9.35 -15.32
C TYR A 26 3.69 -9.18 -13.79
N ILE A 27 4.74 -8.50 -13.33
CA ILE A 27 5.05 -8.34 -11.90
C ILE A 27 5.06 -6.87 -11.43
N GLY A 28 4.62 -5.95 -12.29
CA GLY A 28 4.48 -4.52 -12.00
C GLY A 28 5.79 -3.73 -12.01
N SER A 29 6.87 -4.26 -11.45
CA SER A 29 8.20 -3.62 -11.42
C SER A 29 9.32 -4.65 -11.32
N THR A 30 10.58 -4.22 -11.46
CA THR A 30 11.77 -5.06 -11.25
C THR A 30 12.57 -4.63 -10.00
N ASP A 31 11.98 -3.80 -9.16
CA ASP A 31 12.48 -3.42 -7.85
C ASP A 31 12.12 -4.45 -6.76
N THR A 32 12.33 -4.09 -5.49
CA THR A 32 11.99 -4.93 -4.33
C THR A 32 10.54 -5.42 -4.35
N ARG A 33 9.57 -4.64 -4.87
CA ARG A 33 8.16 -5.05 -4.92
C ARG A 33 7.94 -6.17 -5.93
N GLY A 34 8.45 -6.00 -7.15
CA GLY A 34 8.37 -7.04 -8.17
C GLY A 34 9.13 -8.30 -7.78
N LEU A 35 10.27 -8.17 -7.05
CA LEU A 35 10.99 -9.30 -6.50
C LEU A 35 10.11 -10.13 -5.54
N HIS A 36 9.46 -9.48 -4.56
CA HIS A 36 8.58 -10.15 -3.60
C HIS A 36 7.35 -10.74 -4.29
N HIS A 37 6.89 -10.16 -5.40
CA HIS A 37 5.75 -10.68 -6.15
C HIS A 37 5.96 -12.11 -6.65
N LEU A 38 7.21 -12.51 -6.93
CA LEU A 38 7.52 -13.90 -7.30
C LEU A 38 7.14 -14.90 -6.21
N ILE A 39 7.31 -14.54 -4.93
CA ILE A 39 6.89 -15.38 -3.80
C ILE A 39 5.37 -15.55 -3.83
N TRP A 40 4.64 -14.43 -4.01
CA TRP A 40 3.18 -14.45 -3.94
C TRP A 40 2.55 -15.24 -5.06
N GLU A 41 3.10 -15.21 -6.27
CA GLU A 41 2.61 -16.03 -7.39
C GLU A 41 2.66 -17.55 -7.09
N ILE A 42 3.65 -18.01 -6.32
CA ILE A 42 3.72 -19.41 -5.90
C ILE A 42 2.84 -19.67 -4.67
N VAL A 43 2.84 -18.74 -3.70
CA VAL A 43 2.01 -18.84 -2.49
C VAL A 43 0.52 -18.85 -2.84
N ASP A 44 0.08 -18.01 -3.79
CA ASP A 44 -1.32 -17.96 -4.25
C ASP A 44 -1.78 -19.31 -4.81
N ASN A 45 -0.90 -20.08 -5.46
CA ASN A 45 -1.23 -21.43 -5.90
C ASN A 45 -1.45 -22.39 -4.72
N SER A 46 -0.62 -22.27 -3.68
CA SER A 46 -0.76 -23.06 -2.44
C SER A 46 -2.02 -22.66 -1.66
N ILE A 47 -2.36 -21.37 -1.65
CA ILE A 47 -3.60 -20.83 -1.06
C ILE A 47 -4.83 -21.38 -1.78
N ASP A 48 -4.81 -21.42 -3.11
CA ASP A 48 -5.93 -21.96 -3.89
C ASP A 48 -6.19 -23.44 -3.56
N GLU A 49 -5.18 -24.27 -3.29
CA GLU A 49 -5.34 -25.63 -2.79
C GLU A 49 -5.99 -25.64 -1.40
N ALA A 50 -5.51 -24.80 -0.48
CA ALA A 50 -6.00 -24.71 0.87
C ALA A 50 -7.47 -24.24 0.94
N LEU A 51 -7.87 -23.24 0.13
CA LEU A 51 -9.27 -22.77 0.00
C LEU A 51 -10.23 -23.86 -0.48
N ASN A 52 -9.75 -24.80 -1.28
CA ASN A 52 -10.53 -25.91 -1.77
C ASN A 52 -10.48 -27.12 -0.82
N GLY A 53 -9.94 -26.93 0.39
CA GLY A 53 -9.94 -27.92 1.47
C GLY A 53 -8.74 -28.89 1.45
N TYR A 54 -7.70 -28.59 0.66
CA TYR A 54 -6.52 -29.43 0.53
C TYR A 54 -5.31 -28.81 1.23
N GLY A 55 -4.84 -29.47 2.29
CA GLY A 55 -3.72 -28.98 3.09
C GLY A 55 -4.11 -27.99 4.18
N LYS A 56 -3.29 -27.91 5.22
CA LYS A 56 -3.48 -27.01 6.36
C LYS A 56 -2.24 -26.17 6.68
N LYS A 57 -1.20 -26.30 5.86
CA LYS A 57 0.07 -25.61 6.10
C LYS A 57 0.69 -25.16 4.78
N ILE A 58 1.13 -23.90 4.76
CA ILE A 58 1.97 -23.33 3.70
C ILE A 58 3.24 -22.83 4.36
N GLN A 59 4.39 -23.22 3.81
CA GLN A 59 5.68 -22.83 4.35
C GLN A 59 6.49 -22.07 3.31
N ILE A 60 7.00 -20.91 3.70
CA ILE A 60 7.88 -20.06 2.91
C ILE A 60 9.25 -20.05 3.57
N THR A 61 10.30 -20.36 2.85
CA THR A 61 11.68 -20.38 3.39
C THR A 61 12.58 -19.51 2.52
N LEU A 62 13.22 -18.52 3.13
CA LEU A 62 14.30 -17.74 2.54
C LEU A 62 15.60 -18.53 2.77
N GLU A 63 16.15 -19.09 1.71
CA GLU A 63 17.29 -19.99 1.79
C GLU A 63 18.64 -19.24 1.84
N ALA A 64 19.66 -19.87 2.41
CA ALA A 64 20.98 -19.27 2.59
C ALA A 64 21.68 -18.84 1.28
N ASP A 65 21.33 -19.48 0.16
CA ASP A 65 21.87 -19.15 -1.18
C ASP A 65 21.11 -18.03 -1.91
N GLY A 66 20.13 -17.41 -1.24
CA GLY A 66 19.28 -16.37 -1.80
C GLY A 66 18.11 -16.87 -2.64
N SER A 67 17.89 -18.20 -2.69
CA SER A 67 16.67 -18.78 -3.26
C SER A 67 15.51 -18.74 -2.27
N VAL A 68 14.30 -18.96 -2.77
CA VAL A 68 13.09 -19.09 -1.94
C VAL A 68 12.45 -20.44 -2.20
N THR A 69 12.03 -21.08 -1.12
CA THR A 69 11.24 -22.33 -1.16
C THR A 69 9.84 -22.06 -0.65
N VAL A 70 8.83 -22.41 -1.44
CA VAL A 70 7.42 -22.44 -1.03
C VAL A 70 6.95 -23.87 -1.07
N GLN A 71 6.38 -24.36 0.04
CA GLN A 71 5.87 -25.72 0.20
C GLN A 71 4.45 -25.70 0.72
N ASP A 72 3.59 -26.53 0.13
CA ASP A 72 2.22 -26.76 0.59
C ASP A 72 1.97 -28.25 0.89
N GLU A 73 0.81 -28.51 1.48
CA GLU A 73 0.27 -29.85 1.74
C GLU A 73 -1.00 -30.10 0.89
N GLY A 74 -1.10 -29.48 -0.29
CA GLY A 74 -2.19 -29.62 -1.22
C GLY A 74 -2.24 -31.00 -1.89
N ARG A 75 -3.02 -31.14 -2.97
CA ARG A 75 -3.10 -32.39 -3.75
C ARG A 75 -1.81 -32.73 -4.48
N GLY A 76 -0.95 -31.75 -4.68
CA GLY A 76 0.17 -31.83 -5.61
C GLY A 76 -0.25 -31.58 -7.06
N MET A 77 0.63 -31.00 -7.84
CA MET A 77 0.39 -30.75 -9.27
C MET A 77 0.29 -32.08 -10.03
N PRO A 78 -0.49 -32.16 -11.14
CA PRO A 78 -0.50 -33.36 -12.00
C PRO A 78 0.88 -33.66 -12.58
N ILE A 79 1.33 -34.91 -12.48
CA ILE A 79 2.67 -35.35 -12.91
C ILE A 79 2.67 -36.14 -14.23
N GLY A 80 1.50 -36.40 -14.78
CA GLY A 80 1.31 -37.18 -16.01
C GLY A 80 1.69 -36.44 -17.28
N GLN A 81 1.43 -37.09 -18.41
CA GLN A 81 1.65 -36.53 -19.74
C GLN A 81 0.45 -35.70 -20.17
N HIS A 82 0.66 -34.46 -20.57
CA HIS A 82 -0.36 -33.57 -21.11
C HIS A 82 -0.73 -33.96 -22.56
N ALA A 83 -1.91 -33.57 -23.01
CA ALA A 83 -2.37 -33.82 -24.39
C ALA A 83 -1.44 -33.30 -25.49
N SER A 84 -0.60 -32.31 -25.18
CA SER A 84 0.45 -31.79 -26.08
C SER A 84 1.65 -32.73 -26.24
N GLY A 85 1.68 -33.87 -25.57
CA GLY A 85 2.77 -34.83 -25.64
C GLY A 85 3.97 -34.56 -24.74
N VAL A 86 3.92 -33.51 -23.92
CA VAL A 86 4.95 -33.20 -22.91
C VAL A 86 4.43 -33.40 -21.48
N ASN A 87 5.33 -33.45 -20.51
CA ASN A 87 4.94 -33.59 -19.10
C ASN A 87 4.14 -32.35 -18.62
N THR A 88 3.11 -32.58 -17.80
CA THR A 88 2.23 -31.50 -17.30
C THR A 88 2.99 -30.44 -16.48
N LEU A 89 4.01 -30.83 -15.69
CA LEU A 89 4.85 -29.86 -14.97
C LEU A 89 5.60 -28.95 -15.95
N GLN A 90 6.11 -29.48 -17.04
CA GLN A 90 6.73 -28.66 -18.09
C GLN A 90 5.72 -27.65 -18.65
N VAL A 91 4.48 -28.04 -18.94
CA VAL A 91 3.44 -27.12 -19.42
C VAL A 91 3.16 -26.02 -18.40
N ILE A 92 2.96 -26.36 -17.12
CA ILE A 92 2.67 -25.39 -16.04
C ILE A 92 3.77 -24.32 -15.91
N PHE A 93 5.03 -24.72 -16.01
CA PHE A 93 6.16 -23.82 -15.77
C PHE A 93 6.74 -23.16 -17.02
N THR A 94 6.32 -23.56 -18.24
CA THR A 94 6.89 -23.01 -19.49
C THR A 94 5.88 -22.43 -20.45
N VAL A 95 4.58 -22.71 -20.28
CA VAL A 95 3.54 -22.22 -21.18
C VAL A 95 2.73 -21.14 -20.46
N LEU A 96 2.60 -19.96 -21.08
CA LEU A 96 1.73 -18.90 -20.59
C LEU A 96 0.26 -19.30 -20.83
N HIS A 97 -0.61 -18.88 -19.91
CA HIS A 97 -2.04 -19.21 -19.97
C HIS A 97 -2.34 -20.71 -19.96
N ALA A 98 -1.53 -21.47 -19.19
CA ALA A 98 -1.76 -22.88 -18.92
C ALA A 98 -2.11 -23.07 -17.44
N GLY A 99 -3.23 -23.72 -17.15
CA GLY A 99 -3.64 -23.98 -15.76
C GLY A 99 -4.95 -24.76 -15.68
N GLY A 100 -5.12 -25.53 -14.60
CA GLY A 100 -6.31 -26.33 -14.33
C GLY A 100 -7.49 -25.52 -13.76
N LYS A 101 -7.37 -24.19 -13.64
CA LYS A 101 -8.35 -23.30 -13.03
C LYS A 101 -9.30 -22.66 -14.06
N PHE A 102 -9.11 -22.90 -15.35
CA PHE A 102 -9.93 -22.33 -16.44
C PHE A 102 -11.26 -23.06 -16.71
N SER A 103 -11.50 -24.19 -16.07
CA SER A 103 -12.73 -24.94 -16.24
C SER A 103 -13.31 -25.36 -14.90
N SER A 104 -14.63 -25.41 -14.81
CA SER A 104 -15.36 -25.93 -13.66
C SER A 104 -15.04 -27.41 -13.37
N GLU A 105 -14.53 -28.15 -14.34
CA GLU A 105 -14.09 -29.54 -14.21
C GLU A 105 -12.77 -29.70 -13.47
N GLY A 106 -11.97 -28.62 -13.33
CA GLY A 106 -10.70 -28.60 -12.60
C GLY A 106 -10.83 -28.70 -11.08
N GLY A 107 -12.04 -28.72 -10.53
CA GLY A 107 -12.31 -28.92 -9.10
C GLY A 107 -12.05 -27.70 -8.22
N TYR A 108 -11.83 -26.51 -8.77
CA TYR A 108 -11.71 -25.26 -8.02
C TYR A 108 -13.05 -24.50 -8.05
N LYS A 109 -13.62 -24.23 -6.86
CA LYS A 109 -14.83 -23.42 -6.71
C LYS A 109 -14.52 -21.93 -6.72
N THR A 110 -13.41 -21.57 -6.13
CA THR A 110 -12.88 -20.19 -6.07
C THR A 110 -11.37 -20.26 -6.22
N ALA A 111 -10.79 -19.33 -6.94
CA ALA A 111 -9.34 -19.22 -7.12
C ALA A 111 -8.91 -17.75 -7.16
N GLY A 112 -7.75 -17.43 -6.59
CA GLY A 112 -7.08 -16.15 -6.69
C GLY A 112 -6.24 -16.03 -7.96
N GLY A 113 -5.67 -17.15 -8.41
CA GLY A 113 -4.83 -17.26 -9.60
C GLY A 113 -5.61 -17.43 -10.90
N LEU A 114 -6.04 -16.30 -11.52
CA LEU A 114 -6.98 -16.29 -12.65
C LEU A 114 -6.34 -16.36 -14.03
N HIS A 115 -5.06 -16.06 -14.17
CA HIS A 115 -4.45 -15.85 -15.49
C HIS A 115 -3.63 -17.04 -16.02
N GLY A 116 -3.38 -18.05 -15.17
CA GLY A 116 -2.58 -19.23 -15.53
C GLY A 116 -1.15 -18.88 -15.98
N VAL A 117 -0.58 -17.81 -15.41
CA VAL A 117 0.76 -17.33 -15.79
C VAL A 117 1.75 -17.30 -14.63
N GLY A 118 1.30 -17.33 -13.37
CA GLY A 118 2.15 -17.11 -12.20
C GLY A 118 3.37 -18.02 -12.15
N ALA A 119 3.18 -19.34 -12.22
CA ALA A 119 4.29 -20.30 -12.17
C ALA A 119 5.27 -20.13 -13.34
N SER A 120 4.78 -19.92 -14.54
CA SER A 120 5.61 -19.70 -15.74
C SER A 120 6.34 -18.35 -15.70
N VAL A 121 5.73 -17.31 -15.14
CA VAL A 121 6.37 -16.01 -14.91
C VAL A 121 7.51 -16.12 -13.90
N VAL A 122 7.30 -16.82 -12.76
CA VAL A 122 8.36 -17.05 -11.77
C VAL A 122 9.53 -17.81 -12.42
N ASN A 123 9.26 -18.86 -13.19
CA ASN A 123 10.30 -19.60 -13.91
C ASN A 123 11.05 -18.70 -14.90
N ALA A 124 10.32 -17.89 -15.71
CA ALA A 124 10.92 -16.98 -16.68
C ALA A 124 11.86 -15.95 -16.05
N LEU A 125 11.56 -15.50 -14.84
CA LEU A 125 12.31 -14.45 -14.11
C LEU A 125 13.33 -15.01 -13.12
N SER A 126 13.53 -16.35 -13.12
CA SER A 126 14.48 -17.04 -12.27
C SER A 126 15.74 -17.46 -13.01
N GLU A 127 16.88 -17.50 -12.33
CA GLU A 127 18.11 -18.11 -12.79
C GLU A 127 17.91 -19.62 -12.94
N TRP A 128 17.28 -20.22 -11.94
CA TRP A 128 16.84 -21.61 -11.93
C TRP A 128 15.57 -21.76 -11.05
N LEU A 129 14.81 -22.81 -11.34
CA LEU A 129 13.64 -23.23 -10.57
C LEU A 129 13.62 -24.75 -10.49
N THR A 130 13.32 -25.28 -9.31
CA THR A 130 13.09 -26.70 -9.06
C THR A 130 11.68 -26.89 -8.51
N VAL A 131 10.96 -27.85 -9.05
CA VAL A 131 9.66 -28.27 -8.51
C VAL A 131 9.73 -29.72 -8.07
N GLU A 132 9.33 -29.99 -6.84
CA GLU A 132 9.08 -31.33 -6.31
C GLU A 132 7.58 -31.49 -6.05
N VAL A 133 7.02 -32.59 -6.50
CA VAL A 133 5.60 -32.87 -6.35
C VAL A 133 5.39 -34.25 -5.77
N ALA A 134 4.63 -34.31 -4.69
CA ALA A 134 4.12 -35.52 -4.09
C ALA A 134 2.64 -35.68 -4.50
N HIS A 135 2.38 -36.58 -5.45
CA HIS A 135 1.07 -36.80 -6.06
C HIS A 135 0.84 -38.30 -6.30
N ASP A 136 -0.33 -38.81 -5.99
CA ASP A 136 -0.74 -40.22 -6.18
C ASP A 136 0.28 -41.26 -5.63
N GLY A 137 0.90 -40.92 -4.50
CA GLY A 137 1.85 -41.81 -3.84
C GLY A 137 3.28 -41.82 -4.42
N GLU A 138 3.54 -40.96 -5.41
CA GLU A 138 4.86 -40.77 -6.01
C GLU A 138 5.42 -39.38 -5.66
N LEU A 139 6.76 -39.33 -5.49
CA LEU A 139 7.52 -38.10 -5.38
C LEU A 139 8.36 -37.93 -6.64
N VAL A 140 8.16 -36.82 -7.33
CA VAL A 140 8.89 -36.48 -8.55
C VAL A 140 9.55 -35.12 -8.45
N ARG A 141 10.59 -34.89 -9.27
CA ARG A 141 11.28 -33.61 -9.39
C ARG A 141 11.47 -33.23 -10.84
N MET A 142 11.36 -31.94 -11.12
CA MET A 142 11.74 -31.35 -12.40
C MET A 142 12.49 -30.04 -12.16
N GLU A 143 13.53 -29.80 -12.98
CA GLU A 143 14.38 -28.62 -12.85
C GLU A 143 14.32 -27.79 -14.12
N PHE A 144 14.38 -26.46 -13.94
CA PHE A 144 14.41 -25.48 -15.00
C PHE A 144 15.57 -24.51 -14.77
N ALA A 145 16.20 -24.04 -15.83
CA ALA A 145 17.28 -23.07 -15.71
C ALA A 145 17.24 -22.05 -16.87
N ASP A 146 17.98 -20.96 -16.70
CA ASP A 146 18.11 -19.87 -17.66
C ASP A 146 16.75 -19.31 -18.10
N GLY A 147 15.87 -19.03 -17.12
CA GLY A 147 14.54 -18.51 -17.38
C GLY A 147 13.63 -19.51 -18.12
N GLY A 148 13.75 -20.78 -17.81
CA GLY A 148 12.95 -21.86 -18.40
C GLY A 148 13.39 -22.30 -19.80
N LYS A 149 14.51 -21.79 -20.33
CA LYS A 149 15.07 -22.24 -21.62
C LYS A 149 15.67 -23.65 -21.54
N LYS A 150 16.24 -23.99 -20.38
CA LYS A 150 16.76 -25.31 -20.12
C LYS A 150 15.77 -26.06 -19.24
N ILE A 151 15.31 -27.20 -19.70
CA ILE A 151 14.29 -28.02 -19.07
C ILE A 151 14.92 -29.39 -18.75
N GLY A 152 14.94 -29.73 -17.45
CA GLY A 152 15.39 -31.04 -16.98
C GLY A 152 14.38 -32.13 -17.31
N LYS A 153 14.80 -33.38 -17.17
CA LYS A 153 13.89 -34.53 -17.27
C LYS A 153 13.11 -34.67 -15.96
N LEU A 154 11.93 -35.25 -16.04
CA LEU A 154 11.20 -35.65 -14.85
C LEU A 154 11.96 -36.77 -14.14
N GLU A 155 12.33 -36.56 -12.89
CA GLU A 155 13.01 -37.52 -12.04
C GLU A 155 12.01 -38.11 -11.06
N HIS A 156 11.95 -39.46 -10.98
CA HIS A 156 11.17 -40.17 -9.97
C HIS A 156 12.04 -40.41 -8.75
N LEU A 157 11.74 -39.73 -7.63
CA LEU A 157 12.50 -39.79 -6.38
C LEU A 157 12.07 -40.98 -5.48
N GLY A 158 10.90 -41.56 -5.75
CA GLY A 158 10.38 -42.70 -5.03
C GLY A 158 8.94 -42.57 -4.58
N LYS A 159 8.50 -43.52 -3.74
CA LYS A 159 7.16 -43.54 -3.15
C LYS A 159 7.09 -42.60 -1.94
N THR A 160 5.92 -42.00 -1.74
CA THR A 160 5.67 -41.07 -0.61
C THR A 160 4.25 -41.21 -0.09
N ASN A 161 4.06 -41.00 1.23
CA ASN A 161 2.76 -40.87 1.85
C ASN A 161 2.32 -39.40 2.01
N ARG A 162 3.16 -38.44 1.60
CA ARG A 162 2.87 -37.02 1.60
C ARG A 162 2.11 -36.66 0.33
N THR A 163 1.40 -35.53 0.37
CA THR A 163 0.85 -34.83 -0.79
C THR A 163 1.31 -33.38 -0.76
N GLY A 164 1.27 -32.71 -1.90
CA GLY A 164 1.60 -31.30 -2.00
C GLY A 164 2.73 -31.01 -2.98
N SER A 165 3.02 -29.72 -3.12
CA SER A 165 4.06 -29.23 -4.01
C SER A 165 5.12 -28.46 -3.24
N THR A 166 6.36 -28.52 -3.71
CA THR A 166 7.47 -27.71 -3.23
C THR A 166 8.11 -27.04 -4.43
N VAL A 167 8.06 -25.73 -4.48
CA VAL A 167 8.68 -24.92 -5.54
C VAL A 167 9.82 -24.14 -4.93
N ARG A 168 11.04 -24.33 -5.43
CA ARG A 168 12.22 -23.55 -5.07
C ARG A 168 12.75 -22.82 -6.27
N PHE A 169 12.97 -21.54 -6.14
CA PHE A 169 13.44 -20.70 -7.23
C PHE A 169 14.44 -19.66 -6.77
N LYS A 170 15.34 -19.26 -7.68
CA LYS A 170 16.32 -18.21 -7.44
C LYS A 170 16.12 -17.10 -8.46
N PRO A 171 15.83 -15.84 -8.01
CA PRO A 171 15.59 -14.74 -8.94
C PRO A 171 16.84 -14.43 -9.77
N ASP A 172 16.62 -14.05 -11.04
CA ASP A 172 17.71 -13.75 -11.97
C ASP A 172 18.25 -12.33 -11.74
N PRO A 173 19.51 -12.15 -11.29
CA PRO A 173 20.09 -10.83 -11.01
C PRO A 173 20.25 -9.96 -12.27
N ARG A 174 20.10 -10.53 -13.48
CA ARG A 174 20.11 -9.77 -14.74
C ARG A 174 18.80 -9.01 -14.97
N ILE A 175 17.74 -9.31 -14.21
CA ILE A 175 16.40 -8.73 -14.38
C ILE A 175 16.08 -7.77 -13.24
N PHE A 176 16.38 -8.16 -12.02
CA PHE A 176 16.04 -7.40 -10.82
C PHE A 176 17.15 -6.45 -10.41
N SER A 177 16.77 -5.23 -9.97
CA SER A 177 17.70 -4.26 -9.41
C SER A 177 18.30 -4.72 -8.07
N THR A 178 17.60 -5.61 -7.36
CA THR A 178 18.05 -6.31 -6.15
C THR A 178 17.45 -7.71 -6.13
N THR A 179 18.18 -8.67 -5.56
CA THR A 179 17.69 -10.05 -5.32
C THR A 179 17.57 -10.35 -3.83
N GLU A 180 17.62 -9.31 -3.00
CA GLU A 180 17.53 -9.45 -1.55
C GLU A 180 16.07 -9.34 -1.09
N TYR A 181 15.54 -10.44 -0.56
CA TYR A 181 14.22 -10.50 0.07
C TYR A 181 14.25 -9.92 1.49
N LYS A 182 13.24 -9.15 1.84
CA LYS A 182 13.04 -8.62 3.19
C LYS A 182 12.17 -9.56 4.00
N TYR A 183 12.72 -10.13 5.06
CA TYR A 183 12.03 -11.11 5.91
C TYR A 183 10.75 -10.55 6.53
N ASP A 184 10.82 -9.33 7.08
CA ASP A 184 9.68 -8.64 7.67
C ASP A 184 8.51 -8.43 6.68
N VAL A 185 8.82 -8.15 5.41
CA VAL A 185 7.80 -8.00 4.35
C VAL A 185 7.10 -9.33 4.07
N VAL A 186 7.87 -10.43 4.06
CA VAL A 186 7.31 -11.77 3.84
C VAL A 186 6.46 -12.19 5.05
N CYS A 187 6.93 -11.95 6.27
CA CYS A 187 6.19 -12.25 7.50
C CYS A 187 4.87 -11.51 7.60
N GLU A 188 4.87 -10.21 7.32
CA GLU A 188 3.64 -9.41 7.39
C GLU A 188 2.59 -9.86 6.37
N ARG A 189 3.00 -10.12 5.14
CA ARG A 189 2.07 -10.63 4.11
C ARG A 189 1.55 -12.02 4.47
N ALA A 190 2.41 -12.93 4.94
CA ALA A 190 2.00 -14.26 5.39
C ALA A 190 1.02 -14.20 6.57
N ARG A 191 1.19 -13.24 7.49
CA ARG A 191 0.27 -12.99 8.59
C ARG A 191 -1.09 -12.49 8.08
N GLU A 192 -1.11 -11.54 7.13
CA GLU A 192 -2.34 -11.04 6.50
C GLU A 192 -3.12 -12.18 5.84
N GLU A 193 -2.45 -13.03 5.07
CA GLU A 193 -3.06 -14.22 4.46
C GLU A 193 -3.59 -15.22 5.50
N ALA A 194 -2.84 -15.43 6.59
CA ALA A 194 -3.29 -16.34 7.66
C ALA A 194 -4.57 -15.87 8.36
N PHE A 195 -4.80 -14.55 8.48
CA PHE A 195 -6.08 -14.02 8.96
C PHE A 195 -7.24 -14.30 8.03
N LEU A 196 -6.99 -14.30 6.71
CA LEU A 196 -8.03 -14.58 5.71
C LEU A 196 -8.29 -16.08 5.55
N LEU A 197 -7.31 -16.92 5.89
CA LEU A 197 -7.31 -18.38 5.75
C LEU A 197 -7.55 -19.05 7.10
N SER A 198 -8.70 -18.84 7.73
CA SER A 198 -9.02 -19.42 9.06
C SER A 198 -8.63 -20.90 9.16
N GLY A 199 -7.82 -21.25 10.17
CA GLY A 199 -7.38 -22.61 10.44
C GLY A 199 -6.26 -23.16 9.54
N ILE A 200 -5.65 -22.33 8.69
CA ILE A 200 -4.50 -22.68 7.85
C ILE A 200 -3.24 -22.00 8.39
N ALA A 201 -2.19 -22.79 8.61
CA ALA A 201 -0.93 -22.28 9.13
C ALA A 201 -0.04 -21.73 8.01
N MET A 202 0.37 -20.48 8.14
CA MET A 202 1.44 -19.88 7.35
C MET A 202 2.72 -19.89 8.18
N VAL A 203 3.80 -20.46 7.64
CA VAL A 203 5.11 -20.53 8.31
C VAL A 203 6.16 -19.84 7.45
N VAL A 204 6.87 -18.88 8.01
CA VAL A 204 7.95 -18.17 7.33
C VAL A 204 9.26 -18.44 8.06
N SER A 205 10.27 -18.94 7.35
CA SER A 205 11.59 -19.23 7.90
C SER A 205 12.68 -18.46 7.14
N ASP A 206 13.61 -17.84 7.86
CA ASP A 206 14.80 -17.20 7.28
C ASP A 206 16.05 -18.00 7.67
N LYS A 207 16.65 -18.69 6.73
CA LYS A 207 17.89 -19.46 6.89
C LYS A 207 19.15 -18.71 6.43
N ARG A 208 19.03 -17.46 6.00
CA ARG A 208 20.17 -16.66 5.54
C ARG A 208 21.06 -16.21 6.69
N ASN A 209 20.47 -16.07 7.87
CA ASN A 209 21.16 -15.67 9.09
C ASN A 209 21.40 -16.89 10.01
N LYS A 210 22.46 -16.84 10.82
CA LYS A 210 22.81 -17.93 11.78
C LYS A 210 21.71 -18.22 12.81
N LYS A 211 20.78 -17.27 13.02
CA LYS A 211 19.69 -17.43 14.01
C LYS A 211 18.54 -18.32 13.53
N ASN A 212 18.43 -18.60 12.20
CA ASN A 212 17.33 -19.39 11.62
C ASN A 212 15.97 -18.97 12.19
N GLU A 213 15.59 -17.71 11.97
CA GLU A 213 14.34 -17.15 12.48
C GLU A 213 13.14 -17.84 11.83
N THR A 214 12.12 -18.17 12.61
CA THR A 214 10.90 -18.81 12.08
C THR A 214 9.69 -18.24 12.79
N GLU A 215 8.73 -17.74 12.01
CA GLU A 215 7.45 -17.25 12.46
C GLU A 215 6.33 -18.17 11.97
N LYS A 216 5.33 -18.40 12.84
CA LYS A 216 4.15 -19.20 12.52
C LYS A 216 2.88 -18.40 12.81
N TYR A 217 2.04 -18.27 11.81
CA TYR A 217 0.76 -17.58 11.88
C TYR A 217 -0.36 -18.61 11.68
N LEU A 218 -1.25 -18.70 12.66
CA LEU A 218 -2.43 -19.57 12.63
C LEU A 218 -3.54 -18.91 13.44
N TYR A 219 -4.65 -18.63 12.80
CA TYR A 219 -5.81 -17.98 13.42
C TYR A 219 -7.08 -18.78 13.12
N GLU A 220 -7.77 -19.23 14.18
CA GLU A 220 -9.01 -19.99 14.05
C GLU A 220 -10.20 -19.07 13.73
N ASP A 221 -10.24 -17.87 14.33
CA ASP A 221 -11.24 -16.83 14.05
C ASP A 221 -10.61 -15.67 13.29
N GLY A 222 -10.30 -15.91 12.02
CA GLY A 222 -9.41 -15.10 11.20
C GLY A 222 -9.73 -13.62 11.13
N LEU A 223 -10.96 -13.22 10.71
CA LEU A 223 -11.30 -11.79 10.56
C LEU A 223 -11.41 -11.08 11.91
N THR A 224 -11.86 -11.76 12.98
CA THR A 224 -11.90 -11.21 14.32
C THR A 224 -10.48 -10.95 14.83
N ALA A 225 -9.61 -11.96 14.72
CA ALA A 225 -8.20 -11.84 15.09
C ALA A 225 -7.48 -10.74 14.29
N PHE A 226 -7.88 -10.54 13.04
CA PHE A 226 -7.34 -9.45 12.23
C PHE A 226 -7.74 -8.07 12.76
N LEU A 227 -9.01 -7.87 13.17
CA LEU A 227 -9.45 -6.63 13.83
C LEU A 227 -8.71 -6.40 15.14
N GLU A 228 -8.58 -7.44 15.99
CA GLU A 228 -7.84 -7.36 17.24
C GLU A 228 -6.37 -6.97 17.01
N TYR A 229 -5.72 -7.56 16.00
CA TYR A 229 -4.36 -7.18 15.61
C TYR A 229 -4.25 -5.73 15.14
N LEU A 230 -5.22 -5.24 14.35
CA LEU A 230 -5.25 -3.84 13.90
C LEU A 230 -5.47 -2.85 15.04
N HIS A 231 -6.15 -3.29 16.10
CA HIS A 231 -6.56 -2.44 17.22
C HIS A 231 -5.80 -2.73 18.52
N GLU A 232 -4.75 -3.55 18.50
CA GLU A 232 -3.93 -3.89 19.67
C GLU A 232 -3.49 -2.63 20.45
N ASP A 233 -3.20 -1.54 19.73
CA ASP A 233 -2.70 -0.28 20.28
C ASP A 233 -3.78 0.83 20.35
N ARG A 234 -5.08 0.51 20.11
CA ARG A 234 -6.17 1.48 20.04
C ARG A 234 -7.17 1.32 21.19
N ASN A 235 -7.98 2.34 21.39
CA ASN A 235 -9.12 2.28 22.30
C ASN A 235 -10.35 1.83 21.53
N VAL A 236 -10.75 0.58 21.75
CA VAL A 236 -11.94 0.02 21.11
C VAL A 236 -13.21 0.35 21.90
N LEU A 237 -14.29 0.66 21.20
CA LEU A 237 -15.59 1.01 21.81
C LEU A 237 -16.52 -0.20 21.95
N MET A 238 -16.17 -1.32 21.32
CA MET A 238 -16.99 -2.52 21.29
C MET A 238 -16.13 -3.75 20.95
N ASN A 239 -16.65 -4.94 21.22
CA ASN A 239 -16.04 -6.16 20.71
C ASN A 239 -16.17 -6.25 19.20
N PRO A 240 -15.27 -6.97 18.50
CA PRO A 240 -15.39 -7.22 17.08
C PRO A 240 -16.73 -7.90 16.75
N VAL A 241 -17.34 -7.49 15.66
CA VAL A 241 -18.55 -8.11 15.12
C VAL A 241 -18.22 -8.76 13.79
N LYS A 242 -18.48 -10.05 13.67
CA LYS A 242 -18.30 -10.82 12.44
C LYS A 242 -19.61 -11.40 11.98
N PHE A 243 -19.84 -11.38 10.69
CA PHE A 243 -20.95 -12.08 10.06
C PHE A 243 -20.56 -12.59 8.67
N SER A 244 -21.27 -13.60 8.23
CA SER A 244 -21.11 -14.19 6.91
C SER A 244 -22.45 -14.53 6.30
N GLY A 245 -22.48 -14.65 4.99
CA GLY A 245 -23.66 -15.05 4.23
C GLY A 245 -23.35 -15.26 2.77
N GLU A 246 -24.32 -15.75 2.04
CA GLU A 246 -24.23 -15.97 0.61
C GLU A 246 -25.44 -15.34 -0.09
N ALA A 247 -25.19 -14.65 -1.20
CA ALA A 247 -26.23 -14.14 -2.07
C ALA A 247 -25.74 -14.17 -3.53
N ASN A 248 -26.62 -14.60 -4.45
CA ASN A 248 -26.32 -14.70 -5.87
C ASN A 248 -25.08 -15.56 -6.21
N GLY A 249 -24.79 -16.60 -5.40
CA GLY A 249 -23.61 -17.45 -5.54
C GLY A 249 -22.28 -16.78 -5.12
N ILE A 250 -22.36 -15.60 -4.48
CA ILE A 250 -21.21 -14.87 -3.95
C ILE A 250 -21.22 -15.00 -2.43
N GLN A 251 -20.12 -15.52 -1.86
CA GLN A 251 -19.94 -15.58 -0.42
C GLN A 251 -19.37 -14.25 0.08
N VAL A 252 -19.90 -13.78 1.19
CA VAL A 252 -19.52 -12.52 1.83
C VAL A 252 -19.20 -12.78 3.29
N GLU A 253 -18.00 -12.46 3.71
CA GLU A 253 -17.60 -12.36 5.11
C GLU A 253 -17.22 -10.92 5.43
N ALA A 254 -17.73 -10.42 6.54
CA ALA A 254 -17.38 -9.10 7.01
C ALA A 254 -17.17 -9.10 8.52
N ALA A 255 -16.16 -8.37 8.94
CA ALA A 255 -15.96 -8.07 10.35
C ALA A 255 -15.76 -6.56 10.53
N PHE A 256 -16.31 -6.00 11.61
CA PHE A 256 -16.16 -4.58 11.91
C PHE A 256 -16.01 -4.31 13.41
N GLN A 257 -15.36 -3.19 13.71
CA GLN A 257 -15.20 -2.70 15.08
C GLN A 257 -15.06 -1.19 15.08
N TYR A 258 -15.57 -0.52 16.10
CA TYR A 258 -15.40 0.92 16.30
C TYR A 258 -14.33 1.23 17.33
N THR A 259 -13.54 2.25 17.03
CA THR A 259 -12.58 2.87 17.95
C THR A 259 -13.03 4.28 18.31
N ASP A 260 -12.33 4.93 19.24
CA ASP A 260 -12.53 6.35 19.58
C ASP A 260 -11.90 7.30 18.55
N ASP A 261 -11.24 6.78 17.52
CA ASP A 261 -10.66 7.55 16.43
C ASP A 261 -11.73 8.17 15.51
N TYR A 262 -11.29 9.06 14.63
CA TYR A 262 -12.15 9.75 13.65
C TYR A 262 -12.05 9.15 12.23
N GLN A 263 -11.10 8.24 12.01
CA GLN A 263 -10.78 7.69 10.69
C GLN A 263 -11.63 6.46 10.36
N GLU A 264 -12.04 6.36 9.09
CA GLU A 264 -12.58 5.14 8.49
C GLU A 264 -11.42 4.31 7.92
N ASN A 265 -11.32 3.04 8.30
CA ASN A 265 -10.38 2.10 7.73
C ASN A 265 -11.13 0.92 7.12
N THR A 266 -10.96 0.68 5.82
CA THR A 266 -11.55 -0.46 5.12
C THR A 266 -10.46 -1.32 4.51
N TYR A 267 -10.46 -2.59 4.85
CA TYR A 267 -9.60 -3.63 4.29
C TYR A 267 -10.48 -4.58 3.51
N SER A 268 -10.42 -4.52 2.18
CA SER A 268 -11.28 -5.33 1.34
C SER A 268 -10.48 -6.32 0.48
N PHE A 269 -11.05 -7.51 0.32
CA PHE A 269 -10.45 -8.63 -0.38
C PHE A 269 -11.48 -9.30 -1.27
N VAL A 270 -11.04 -9.74 -2.44
CA VAL A 270 -11.83 -10.52 -3.39
C VAL A 270 -11.03 -11.75 -3.79
N ASN A 271 -11.55 -12.94 -3.49
CA ASN A 271 -10.82 -14.20 -3.64
C ASN A 271 -9.41 -14.10 -3.01
N LEU A 272 -9.33 -13.54 -1.80
CA LEU A 272 -8.13 -13.23 -1.01
C LEU A 272 -7.18 -12.19 -1.61
N VAL A 273 -7.42 -11.70 -2.82
CA VAL A 273 -6.66 -10.61 -3.41
C VAL A 273 -7.12 -9.28 -2.81
N ARG A 274 -6.19 -8.52 -2.27
CA ARG A 274 -6.48 -7.20 -1.70
C ARG A 274 -6.90 -6.20 -2.77
N THR A 275 -8.06 -5.56 -2.55
CA THR A 275 -8.59 -4.53 -3.44
C THR A 275 -8.35 -3.13 -2.85
N GLY A 276 -7.09 -2.66 -2.95
CA GLY A 276 -6.67 -1.39 -2.35
C GLY A 276 -7.41 -0.15 -2.89
N ASP A 277 -7.90 -0.21 -4.12
CA ASP A 277 -8.73 0.83 -4.75
C ASP A 277 -10.24 0.56 -4.58
N GLY A 278 -10.61 -0.42 -3.73
CA GLY A 278 -11.98 -0.77 -3.42
C GLY A 278 -12.73 -1.44 -4.58
N GLY A 279 -13.97 -1.02 -4.80
CA GLY A 279 -14.79 -1.54 -5.89
C GLY A 279 -16.27 -1.67 -5.52
N THR A 280 -17.00 -2.46 -6.33
CA THR A 280 -18.44 -2.65 -6.19
C THR A 280 -18.85 -3.27 -4.86
N HIS A 281 -18.06 -4.20 -4.31
CA HIS A 281 -18.29 -4.83 -3.01
C HIS A 281 -18.22 -3.83 -1.85
N GLU A 282 -17.22 -2.93 -1.84
CA GLU A 282 -17.14 -1.87 -0.84
C GLU A 282 -18.29 -0.87 -0.96
N ALA A 283 -18.67 -0.50 -2.18
CA ALA A 283 -19.80 0.37 -2.41
C ALA A 283 -21.10 -0.25 -1.86
N GLY A 284 -21.28 -1.57 -2.04
CA GLY A 284 -22.36 -2.34 -1.46
C GLY A 284 -22.37 -2.32 0.06
N PHE A 285 -21.21 -2.59 0.68
CA PHE A 285 -21.03 -2.55 2.13
C PHE A 285 -21.37 -1.17 2.70
N LYS A 286 -20.73 -0.11 2.19
CA LYS A 286 -20.90 1.27 2.67
C LYS A 286 -22.34 1.74 2.55
N GLY A 287 -23.02 1.39 1.46
CA GLY A 287 -24.43 1.72 1.23
C GLY A 287 -25.38 1.00 2.21
N ALA A 288 -25.26 -0.32 2.27
CA ALA A 288 -26.09 -1.15 3.14
C ALA A 288 -25.88 -0.84 4.63
N PHE A 289 -24.63 -0.66 5.05
CA PHE A 289 -24.27 -0.31 6.42
C PHE A 289 -24.90 1.02 6.85
N THR A 290 -24.73 2.06 6.02
CA THR A 290 -25.31 3.39 6.27
C THR A 290 -26.84 3.33 6.34
N LYS A 291 -27.47 2.56 5.46
CA LYS A 291 -28.92 2.40 5.44
C LYS A 291 -29.43 1.69 6.70
N ALA A 292 -28.85 0.55 7.07
CA ALA A 292 -29.26 -0.23 8.25
C ALA A 292 -29.18 0.60 9.54
N ILE A 293 -28.11 1.41 9.72
CA ILE A 293 -27.97 2.32 10.86
C ILE A 293 -29.08 3.39 10.87
N ASN A 294 -29.38 4.02 9.72
CA ASN A 294 -30.45 5.01 9.63
C ASN A 294 -31.83 4.40 9.92
N ASP A 295 -32.11 3.22 9.37
CA ASP A 295 -33.36 2.52 9.59
C ASP A 295 -33.54 2.16 11.08
N TYR A 296 -32.49 1.65 11.74
CA TYR A 296 -32.47 1.40 13.18
C TYR A 296 -32.69 2.68 14.00
N ALA A 297 -31.94 3.76 13.70
CA ALA A 297 -32.04 5.02 14.41
C ALA A 297 -33.42 5.65 14.33
N ARG A 298 -34.13 5.51 13.19
CA ARG A 298 -35.52 5.95 13.02
C ARG A 298 -36.49 5.06 13.76
N LYS A 299 -36.35 3.73 13.64
CA LYS A 299 -37.22 2.74 14.29
C LYS A 299 -37.30 2.96 15.80
N TYR A 300 -36.14 3.30 16.43
CA TYR A 300 -36.04 3.49 17.88
C TYR A 300 -36.07 4.94 18.30
N GLY A 301 -36.42 5.88 17.41
CA GLY A 301 -36.63 7.29 17.73
C GLY A 301 -35.36 8.08 18.07
N LEU A 302 -34.17 7.54 17.80
CA LEU A 302 -32.89 8.24 17.93
C LEU A 302 -32.76 9.34 16.88
N LEU A 303 -33.32 9.13 15.68
CA LEU A 303 -33.59 10.13 14.65
C LEU A 303 -35.09 10.42 14.58
N LYS A 304 -35.49 11.68 14.74
CA LYS A 304 -36.89 12.12 14.61
C LYS A 304 -37.29 12.20 13.14
N ALA A 305 -38.58 12.15 12.85
CA ALA A 305 -39.10 12.20 11.46
C ALA A 305 -38.63 13.40 10.66
N LYS A 306 -38.41 14.56 11.32
CA LYS A 306 -37.92 15.81 10.71
C LYS A 306 -36.40 15.89 10.54
N ASP A 307 -35.65 15.00 11.19
CA ASP A 307 -34.20 15.04 11.16
C ASP A 307 -33.71 14.46 9.82
N LYS A 308 -32.58 14.99 9.30
CA LYS A 308 -31.92 14.39 8.13
C LYS A 308 -31.28 13.06 8.51
N ASN A 309 -31.17 12.17 7.55
CA ASN A 309 -30.40 10.94 7.72
C ASN A 309 -28.93 11.25 8.01
N LEU A 310 -28.29 10.35 8.76
CA LEU A 310 -26.83 10.32 8.90
C LEU A 310 -26.20 10.08 7.52
N GLU A 311 -25.18 10.83 7.19
CA GLU A 311 -24.38 10.62 5.99
C GLU A 311 -23.39 9.46 6.21
N GLY A 312 -22.88 8.87 5.12
CA GLY A 312 -21.93 7.76 5.22
C GLY A 312 -20.70 8.06 6.06
N GLY A 313 -20.15 9.28 5.96
CA GLY A 313 -19.02 9.72 6.78
C GLY A 313 -19.34 9.77 8.27
N ASP A 314 -20.56 10.18 8.66
CA ASP A 314 -20.96 10.21 10.07
C ASP A 314 -21.05 8.80 10.67
N VAL A 315 -21.57 7.85 9.85
CA VAL A 315 -21.75 6.45 10.25
C VAL A 315 -20.43 5.71 10.37
N ARG A 316 -19.47 6.02 9.50
CA ARG A 316 -18.20 5.29 9.43
C ARG A 316 -17.03 5.96 10.15
N GLU A 317 -17.30 7.06 10.88
CA GLU A 317 -16.28 7.70 11.72
C GLU A 317 -15.81 6.76 12.84
N GLY A 318 -14.52 6.43 12.84
CA GLY A 318 -13.88 5.48 13.77
C GLY A 318 -14.20 4.00 13.47
N LEU A 319 -14.76 3.70 12.31
CA LEU A 319 -15.06 2.33 11.87
C LEU A 319 -13.85 1.70 11.19
N THR A 320 -13.45 0.53 11.66
CA THR A 320 -12.57 -0.38 10.91
C THR A 320 -13.40 -1.55 10.41
N THR A 321 -13.29 -1.84 9.12
CA THR A 321 -14.00 -2.93 8.45
C THR A 321 -13.01 -3.82 7.71
N ILE A 322 -13.18 -5.13 7.83
CA ILE A 322 -12.55 -6.13 6.97
C ILE A 322 -13.68 -6.79 6.17
N LEU A 323 -13.56 -6.76 4.85
CA LEU A 323 -14.55 -7.31 3.93
C LEU A 323 -13.87 -8.32 3.00
N SER A 324 -14.25 -9.58 3.10
CA SER A 324 -13.77 -10.65 2.21
C SER A 324 -14.93 -11.19 1.39
N VAL A 325 -14.75 -11.22 0.07
CA VAL A 325 -15.79 -11.66 -0.87
C VAL A 325 -15.23 -12.74 -1.78
N SER A 326 -15.90 -13.89 -1.84
CA SER A 326 -15.57 -14.97 -2.77
C SER A 326 -16.53 -14.93 -3.96
N VAL A 327 -16.00 -14.53 -5.11
CA VAL A 327 -16.73 -14.36 -6.37
C VAL A 327 -16.38 -15.52 -7.31
N PRO A 328 -17.38 -16.23 -7.86
CA PRO A 328 -17.15 -17.24 -8.89
C PRO A 328 -16.40 -16.66 -10.09
N GLU A 329 -15.50 -17.43 -10.67
CA GLU A 329 -14.62 -16.99 -11.78
C GLU A 329 -15.40 -16.42 -12.96
N GLY A 330 -16.51 -17.04 -13.34
CA GLY A 330 -17.36 -16.57 -14.45
C GLY A 330 -18.01 -15.19 -14.26
N LEU A 331 -18.02 -14.66 -13.03
CA LEU A 331 -18.55 -13.35 -12.68
C LEU A 331 -17.46 -12.33 -12.38
N LEU A 332 -16.21 -12.78 -12.19
CA LEU A 332 -15.13 -11.98 -11.65
C LEU A 332 -14.58 -11.01 -12.69
N GLN A 333 -14.64 -9.72 -12.39
CA GLN A 333 -14.14 -8.64 -13.23
C GLN A 333 -13.38 -7.63 -12.38
N PHE A 334 -12.07 -7.47 -12.64
CA PHE A 334 -11.27 -6.42 -12.04
C PHE A 334 -11.06 -5.26 -13.02
N GLU A 335 -10.97 -4.05 -12.50
CA GLU A 335 -10.52 -2.90 -13.27
C GLU A 335 -8.98 -2.89 -13.29
N GLY A 336 -8.39 -3.32 -14.40
CA GLY A 336 -6.95 -3.36 -14.61
C GLY A 336 -6.25 -4.65 -14.15
N GLN A 337 -4.99 -4.79 -14.55
CA GLN A 337 -4.19 -6.00 -14.37
C GLN A 337 -3.69 -6.20 -12.93
N THR A 338 -3.61 -5.12 -12.16
CA THR A 338 -3.16 -5.15 -10.74
C THR A 338 -4.22 -5.68 -9.79
N LYS A 339 -5.44 -5.96 -10.25
CA LYS A 339 -6.58 -6.46 -9.47
C LYS A 339 -6.94 -5.58 -8.25
N SER A 340 -6.51 -4.32 -8.23
CA SER A 340 -6.68 -3.42 -7.10
C SER A 340 -8.12 -2.94 -6.90
N LYS A 341 -9.00 -3.11 -7.92
CA LYS A 341 -10.39 -2.66 -7.88
C LYS A 341 -11.34 -3.66 -8.50
N LEU A 342 -12.39 -4.04 -7.76
CA LEU A 342 -13.43 -4.94 -8.27
C LEU A 342 -14.47 -4.18 -9.09
N GLY A 343 -14.69 -4.63 -10.33
CA GLY A 343 -15.71 -4.10 -11.24
C GLY A 343 -17.04 -4.89 -11.26
N THR A 344 -17.08 -6.13 -10.73
CA THR A 344 -18.25 -7.04 -10.79
C THR A 344 -19.51 -6.43 -10.19
N PRO A 345 -20.57 -6.09 -10.96
CA PRO A 345 -21.76 -5.44 -10.41
C PRO A 345 -22.54 -6.32 -9.42
N GLN A 346 -22.56 -7.64 -9.65
CA GLN A 346 -23.26 -8.61 -8.80
C GLN A 346 -22.71 -8.66 -7.38
N ALA A 347 -21.43 -8.36 -7.19
CA ALA A 347 -20.81 -8.29 -5.87
C ALA A 347 -21.42 -7.17 -5.01
N LYS A 348 -21.78 -6.03 -5.61
CA LYS A 348 -22.48 -4.95 -4.91
C LYS A 348 -23.80 -5.45 -4.31
N THR A 349 -24.66 -6.05 -5.12
CA THR A 349 -25.98 -6.50 -4.69
C THR A 349 -25.91 -7.64 -3.69
N ALA A 350 -24.94 -8.55 -3.84
CA ALA A 350 -24.72 -9.64 -2.89
C ALA A 350 -24.29 -9.11 -1.51
N VAL A 351 -23.32 -8.21 -1.48
CA VAL A 351 -22.87 -7.58 -0.24
C VAL A 351 -23.97 -6.74 0.39
N GLU A 352 -24.73 -5.96 -0.39
CA GLU A 352 -25.89 -5.20 0.11
C GLU A 352 -26.93 -6.11 0.79
N ALA A 353 -27.24 -7.25 0.20
CA ALA A 353 -28.21 -8.19 0.76
C ALA A 353 -27.72 -8.77 2.10
N VAL A 354 -26.49 -9.32 2.12
CA VAL A 354 -25.92 -9.96 3.32
C VAL A 354 -25.74 -8.94 4.45
N VAL A 355 -25.16 -7.77 4.15
CA VAL A 355 -24.91 -6.74 5.17
C VAL A 355 -26.23 -6.18 5.71
N SER A 356 -27.21 -5.90 4.86
CA SER A 356 -28.51 -5.39 5.32
C SER A 356 -29.21 -6.38 6.25
N GLU A 357 -29.21 -7.68 5.93
CA GLU A 357 -29.80 -8.71 6.76
C GLU A 357 -29.06 -8.85 8.10
N LYS A 358 -27.77 -9.19 8.03
CA LYS A 358 -26.99 -9.56 9.22
C LYS A 358 -26.78 -8.40 10.17
N LEU A 359 -26.49 -7.20 9.64
CA LEU A 359 -26.33 -6.01 10.49
C LEU A 359 -27.65 -5.61 11.16
N SER A 360 -28.78 -5.70 10.46
CA SER A 360 -30.07 -5.41 11.07
C SER A 360 -30.38 -6.35 12.23
N PHE A 361 -30.11 -7.65 12.09
CA PHE A 361 -30.26 -8.61 13.20
C PHE A 361 -29.33 -8.26 14.36
N TRP A 362 -28.07 -8.00 14.09
CA TRP A 362 -27.11 -7.66 15.13
C TRP A 362 -27.52 -6.40 15.91
N LEU A 363 -27.96 -5.35 15.20
CA LEU A 363 -28.43 -4.10 15.81
C LEU A 363 -29.61 -4.32 16.76
N GLU A 364 -30.54 -5.20 16.39
CA GLU A 364 -31.71 -5.55 17.21
C GLU A 364 -31.32 -6.36 18.46
N GLU A 365 -30.44 -7.35 18.30
CA GLU A 365 -29.98 -8.23 19.37
C GLU A 365 -29.10 -7.48 20.41
N ASN A 366 -28.33 -6.49 19.96
CA ASN A 366 -27.35 -5.76 20.77
C ASN A 366 -27.78 -4.32 21.05
N ARG A 367 -29.00 -4.11 21.47
CA ARG A 367 -29.68 -2.82 21.54
C ARG A 367 -28.92 -1.73 22.30
N ASN A 368 -28.39 -2.03 23.50
CA ASN A 368 -27.64 -1.07 24.30
C ASN A 368 -26.38 -0.57 23.59
N GLN A 369 -25.68 -1.47 22.92
CA GLN A 369 -24.47 -1.20 22.18
C GLN A 369 -24.77 -0.38 20.90
N SER A 370 -25.83 -0.79 20.19
CA SER A 370 -26.33 -0.11 18.99
C SER A 370 -26.76 1.33 19.28
N ASP A 371 -27.49 1.55 20.38
CA ASP A 371 -27.88 2.90 20.80
C ASP A 371 -26.66 3.77 21.14
N THR A 372 -25.64 3.21 21.80
CA THR A 372 -24.39 3.91 22.12
C THR A 372 -23.65 4.31 20.83
N LEU A 373 -23.53 3.39 19.87
CA LEU A 373 -22.90 3.68 18.58
C LEU A 373 -23.66 4.73 17.78
N VAL A 374 -24.99 4.63 17.69
CA VAL A 374 -25.81 5.62 16.97
C VAL A 374 -25.69 7.00 17.63
N ARG A 375 -25.60 7.10 18.96
CA ARG A 375 -25.35 8.38 19.63
C ARG A 375 -23.96 8.97 19.30
N LYS A 376 -22.92 8.14 19.15
CA LYS A 376 -21.62 8.58 18.65
C LYS A 376 -21.76 9.16 17.23
N MET A 377 -22.42 8.44 16.33
CA MET A 377 -22.66 8.88 14.94
C MET A 377 -23.47 10.19 14.86
N LEU A 378 -24.46 10.36 15.74
CA LEU A 378 -25.22 11.61 15.84
C LEU A 378 -24.34 12.79 16.27
N LYS A 379 -23.38 12.57 17.19
CA LYS A 379 -22.40 13.60 17.57
C LYS A 379 -21.49 13.95 16.40
N ALA A 380 -21.01 12.96 15.64
CA ALA A 380 -20.22 13.18 14.42
C ALA A 380 -20.99 14.01 13.39
N SER A 381 -22.26 13.67 13.15
CA SER A 381 -23.14 14.42 12.25
C SER A 381 -23.33 15.88 12.69
N LEU A 382 -23.55 16.13 13.97
CA LEU A 382 -23.69 17.48 14.50
C LEU A 382 -22.38 18.28 14.34
N ALA A 383 -21.23 17.65 14.60
CA ALA A 383 -19.92 18.29 14.42
C ALA A 383 -19.69 18.66 12.93
N ARG A 384 -19.98 17.75 12.00
CA ARG A 384 -19.88 18.00 10.56
C ARG A 384 -20.80 19.15 10.10
N ILE A 385 -22.06 19.14 10.55
CA ILE A 385 -23.02 20.21 10.20
C ILE A 385 -22.55 21.56 10.75
N ALA A 386 -22.03 21.61 11.98
CA ALA A 386 -21.49 22.83 12.57
C ALA A 386 -20.29 23.36 11.78
N ALA A 387 -19.34 22.48 11.43
CA ALA A 387 -18.18 22.83 10.63
C ALA A 387 -18.59 23.36 9.24
N ARG A 388 -19.53 22.68 8.57
CA ARG A 388 -20.05 23.12 7.27
C ARG A 388 -20.73 24.49 7.36
N LYS A 389 -21.53 24.71 8.39
CA LYS A 389 -22.19 26.02 8.61
C LYS A 389 -21.16 27.14 8.83
N ALA A 390 -20.12 26.89 9.65
CA ALA A 390 -19.03 27.84 9.86
C ALA A 390 -18.30 28.18 8.56
N ARG A 391 -17.99 27.17 7.72
CA ARG A 391 -17.42 27.40 6.37
C ARG A 391 -18.32 28.23 5.46
N ASP A 392 -19.61 27.93 5.44
CA ASP A 392 -20.58 28.65 4.61
C ASP A 392 -20.76 30.10 5.06
N GLU A 393 -20.70 30.36 6.37
CA GLU A 393 -20.72 31.72 6.93
C GLU A 393 -19.46 32.51 6.52
N ILE A 394 -18.29 31.89 6.59
CA ILE A 394 -17.02 32.49 6.14
C ILE A 394 -17.07 32.74 4.62
N ARG A 395 -17.60 31.79 3.82
CA ARG A 395 -17.78 31.97 2.38
C ARG A 395 -18.78 33.07 2.03
N LYS A 396 -19.88 33.20 2.76
CA LYS A 396 -20.88 34.27 2.56
C LYS A 396 -20.34 35.63 2.96
N GLY A 397 -19.61 35.73 4.07
CA GLY A 397 -18.94 36.97 4.49
C GLY A 397 -17.83 37.44 3.51
N LYS A 398 -17.29 36.54 2.69
CA LYS A 398 -16.23 36.83 1.70
C LYS A 398 -16.74 37.02 0.26
N ARG A 399 -18.05 36.92 -0.01
CA ARG A 399 -18.63 37.22 -1.33
C ARG A 399 -18.64 38.69 -1.72
N VAL A 400 -18.16 39.59 -0.87
CA VAL A 400 -17.91 41.00 -1.21
C VAL A 400 -16.44 41.10 -1.69
N GLY A 401 -16.19 40.72 -2.94
CA GLY A 401 -14.90 40.87 -3.61
C GLY A 401 -14.47 39.62 -4.35
N LYS A 402 -14.65 39.61 -5.65
CA LYS A 402 -14.09 38.62 -6.57
C LYS A 402 -12.58 38.44 -6.34
N GLY A 403 -12.12 37.23 -6.15
CA GLY A 403 -10.75 36.78 -6.46
C GLY A 403 -9.78 36.67 -5.26
N GLU A 404 -9.10 35.56 -5.16
CA GLU A 404 -7.73 35.35 -4.68
C GLU A 404 -7.22 35.92 -3.33
N LYS A 405 -8.03 36.59 -2.51
CA LYS A 405 -7.58 37.31 -1.30
C LYS A 405 -7.55 36.50 0.00
N VAL A 406 -7.74 35.18 -0.04
CA VAL A 406 -7.74 34.34 1.17
C VAL A 406 -6.47 33.49 1.31
N LEU A 407 -5.72 33.34 0.27
CA LEU A 407 -4.33 32.91 0.37
C LEU A 407 -3.57 34.10 0.97
N SER A 408 -3.29 34.05 2.27
CA SER A 408 -2.32 34.94 2.92
C SER A 408 -1.17 35.13 1.94
N GLY A 409 -0.55 36.29 1.84
CA GLY A 409 0.54 36.57 0.88
C GLY A 409 1.76 35.61 0.92
N LYS A 410 1.59 34.43 1.55
CA LYS A 410 2.55 33.33 1.69
C LYS A 410 2.72 32.55 0.39
N LEU A 411 1.65 32.20 -0.34
CA LEU A 411 1.75 31.41 -1.57
C LEU A 411 2.34 32.23 -2.71
N ALA A 412 3.40 31.72 -3.33
CA ALA A 412 3.91 32.16 -4.61
C ALA A 412 3.35 31.23 -5.72
N PRO A 413 2.26 31.62 -6.43
CA PRO A 413 1.55 30.72 -7.34
C PRO A 413 2.34 30.45 -8.62
N ALA A 414 2.06 29.34 -9.30
CA ALA A 414 2.51 29.04 -10.64
C ALA A 414 1.64 29.75 -11.68
N GLN A 415 2.22 30.08 -12.84
CA GLN A 415 1.55 30.81 -13.92
C GLN A 415 0.62 29.91 -14.75
N THR A 416 1.01 28.65 -15.01
CA THR A 416 0.19 27.71 -15.78
C THR A 416 -1.12 27.37 -15.07
N LYS A 417 -2.18 27.13 -15.84
CA LYS A 417 -3.48 26.64 -15.31
C LYS A 417 -3.60 25.12 -15.37
N ASP A 418 -2.69 24.42 -16.06
CA ASP A 418 -2.74 22.95 -16.14
C ASP A 418 -2.24 22.34 -14.82
N ALA A 419 -3.18 21.82 -14.02
CA ALA A 419 -2.89 21.21 -12.74
C ALA A 419 -1.92 20.01 -12.84
N ARG A 420 -1.93 19.26 -13.96
CA ARG A 420 -1.12 18.04 -14.13
C ARG A 420 0.37 18.31 -14.16
N VAL A 421 0.79 19.49 -14.64
CA VAL A 421 2.20 19.89 -14.73
C VAL A 421 2.63 20.75 -13.56
N LYS A 422 1.68 21.31 -12.77
CA LYS A 422 2.00 22.14 -11.62
C LYS A 422 2.60 21.34 -10.48
N GLU A 423 3.64 21.91 -9.89
CA GLU A 423 4.31 21.39 -8.70
C GLU A 423 4.13 22.38 -7.54
N LEU A 424 3.73 21.88 -6.37
CA LEU A 424 3.65 22.67 -5.13
C LEU A 424 4.80 22.26 -4.22
N PHE A 425 5.71 23.18 -3.95
CA PHE A 425 6.77 23.00 -2.96
C PHE A 425 6.29 23.51 -1.60
N LEU A 426 6.27 22.64 -0.62
CA LEU A 426 6.08 22.97 0.79
C LEU A 426 7.45 23.18 1.41
N VAL A 427 7.77 24.42 1.72
CA VAL A 427 9.15 24.82 2.09
C VAL A 427 9.18 25.21 3.56
N GLU A 428 10.15 24.70 4.29
CA GLU A 428 10.38 25.06 5.69
C GLU A 428 10.89 26.50 5.82
N GLY A 429 10.11 27.32 6.53
CA GLY A 429 10.48 28.69 6.89
C GLY A 429 10.39 29.71 5.76
N ASP A 430 10.28 30.97 6.16
CA ASP A 430 10.18 32.11 5.23
C ASP A 430 11.51 32.39 4.50
N SER A 431 12.66 32.09 5.12
CA SER A 431 13.98 32.34 4.53
C SER A 431 14.23 31.43 3.32
N ALA A 432 14.11 30.12 3.50
CA ALA A 432 14.23 29.16 2.41
C ALA A 432 13.12 29.34 1.37
N GLY A 433 11.90 29.67 1.82
CA GLY A 433 10.78 30.06 0.95
C GLY A 433 11.11 31.26 0.05
N GLY A 434 11.87 32.24 0.54
CA GLY A 434 12.35 33.37 -0.22
C GLY A 434 13.35 32.98 -1.33
N SER A 435 14.35 32.16 -1.00
CA SER A 435 15.31 31.63 -1.98
C SER A 435 14.62 30.74 -3.01
N ALA A 436 13.72 29.84 -2.58
CA ALA A 436 12.95 28.99 -3.48
C ALA A 436 12.06 29.80 -4.44
N LYS A 437 11.41 30.86 -3.96
CA LYS A 437 10.60 31.76 -4.78
C LYS A 437 11.40 32.45 -5.86
N GLN A 438 12.66 32.83 -5.57
CA GLN A 438 13.55 33.46 -6.52
C GLN A 438 14.14 32.45 -7.52
N GLY A 439 14.46 31.23 -7.08
CA GLY A 439 15.13 30.21 -7.89
C GLY A 439 14.18 29.38 -8.78
N ARG A 440 12.91 29.30 -8.44
CA ARG A 440 11.92 28.42 -9.11
C ARG A 440 11.68 28.75 -10.58
N ASP A 441 11.23 27.79 -11.34
CA ASP A 441 10.51 28.05 -12.59
C ASP A 441 9.06 28.48 -12.27
N SER A 442 8.81 29.79 -12.35
CA SER A 442 7.50 30.35 -12.02
C SER A 442 6.38 29.91 -12.96
N HIS A 443 6.70 29.31 -14.10
CA HIS A 443 5.70 28.85 -15.05
C HIS A 443 4.85 27.70 -14.45
N TYR A 444 5.49 26.72 -13.80
CA TYR A 444 4.78 25.55 -13.27
C TYR A 444 5.07 25.23 -11.80
N GLN A 445 6.03 25.88 -11.15
CA GLN A 445 6.36 25.65 -9.74
C GLN A 445 5.73 26.74 -8.86
N ALA A 446 4.99 26.30 -7.83
CA ALA A 446 4.44 27.13 -6.77
C ALA A 446 5.20 26.86 -5.45
N ILE A 447 5.37 27.90 -4.64
CA ILE A 447 6.04 27.82 -3.34
C ILE A 447 5.06 28.22 -2.23
N LEU A 448 4.92 27.35 -1.23
CA LEU A 448 4.20 27.61 0.01
C LEU A 448 5.13 27.45 1.21
N PRO A 449 5.66 28.55 1.79
CA PRO A 449 6.42 28.47 3.02
C PRO A 449 5.53 28.04 4.20
N LEU A 450 6.05 27.18 5.05
CA LEU A 450 5.43 26.73 6.28
C LEU A 450 6.15 27.39 7.48
N ARG A 451 5.39 27.94 8.41
CA ARG A 451 5.95 28.57 9.61
C ARG A 451 6.03 27.58 10.76
N GLY A 452 7.18 26.94 10.91
CA GLY A 452 7.45 26.00 11.99
C GLY A 452 6.74 24.65 11.82
N LYS A 453 6.67 23.89 12.91
CA LYS A 453 6.09 22.56 12.93
C LYS A 453 4.57 22.62 12.80
N VAL A 454 4.01 21.91 11.82
CA VAL A 454 2.56 21.78 11.65
C VAL A 454 1.96 20.92 12.77
N LEU A 455 0.64 21.00 12.93
CA LEU A 455 -0.09 20.21 13.93
C LEU A 455 0.05 18.72 13.66
N ASN A 456 0.31 17.92 14.71
CA ASN A 456 0.20 16.46 14.62
C ASN A 456 -1.29 16.08 14.51
N THR A 457 -1.67 15.55 13.38
CA THR A 457 -3.08 15.32 13.04
C THR A 457 -3.57 13.90 13.33
N GLU A 458 -2.75 13.06 13.98
CA GLU A 458 -3.11 11.68 14.27
C GLU A 458 -4.41 11.55 15.09
N LYS A 459 -4.62 12.44 16.06
CA LYS A 459 -5.79 12.47 16.94
C LYS A 459 -6.65 13.75 16.79
N CYS A 460 -6.50 14.47 15.70
CA CYS A 460 -7.24 15.71 15.47
C CYS A 460 -8.58 15.46 14.76
N THR A 461 -9.57 16.27 15.12
CA THR A 461 -10.81 16.37 14.35
C THR A 461 -10.61 17.30 13.13
N LEU A 462 -11.50 17.20 12.14
CA LEU A 462 -11.51 18.18 11.03
C LEU A 462 -11.65 19.62 11.53
N ALA A 463 -12.41 19.85 12.60
CA ALA A 463 -12.59 21.17 13.20
C ALA A 463 -11.28 21.71 13.80
N ASP A 464 -10.41 20.85 14.32
CA ASP A 464 -9.11 21.26 14.85
C ASP A 464 -8.13 21.60 13.73
N ILE A 465 -8.16 20.84 12.64
CA ILE A 465 -7.38 21.09 11.43
C ILE A 465 -7.77 22.44 10.79
N GLU A 466 -9.07 22.73 10.72
CA GLU A 466 -9.58 23.99 10.16
C GLU A 466 -9.18 25.23 10.99
N LYS A 467 -8.92 25.06 12.29
CA LYS A 467 -8.40 26.14 13.16
C LYS A 467 -6.90 26.37 12.96
N ASN A 468 -6.18 25.37 12.47
CA ASN A 468 -4.74 25.49 12.22
C ASN A 468 -4.48 26.26 10.93
N GLU A 469 -3.84 27.43 11.02
CA GLU A 469 -3.64 28.36 9.90
C GLU A 469 -2.81 27.71 8.76
N GLU A 470 -1.75 26.96 9.13
CA GLU A 470 -0.83 26.35 8.13
C GLU A 470 -1.53 25.24 7.35
N LEU A 471 -2.19 24.31 8.07
CA LEU A 471 -2.93 23.21 7.42
C LEU A 471 -4.11 23.73 6.61
N ASN A 472 -4.81 24.72 7.13
CA ASN A 472 -5.94 25.35 6.43
C ASN A 472 -5.47 26.03 5.13
N THR A 473 -4.33 26.73 5.17
CA THR A 473 -3.70 27.33 3.97
C THR A 473 -3.32 26.25 2.96
N LEU A 474 -2.78 25.13 3.41
CA LEU A 474 -2.42 23.98 2.55
C LEU A 474 -3.66 23.37 1.88
N ILE A 475 -4.74 23.13 2.64
CA ILE A 475 -6.03 22.62 2.12
C ILE A 475 -6.58 23.53 1.02
N TYR A 476 -6.62 24.83 1.26
CA TYR A 476 -7.08 25.79 0.27
C TYR A 476 -6.17 25.87 -0.96
N THR A 477 -4.85 25.75 -0.76
CA THR A 477 -3.89 25.77 -1.86
C THR A 477 -4.07 24.57 -2.77
N LEU A 478 -4.24 23.38 -2.20
CA LEU A 478 -4.50 22.14 -2.95
C LEU A 478 -5.86 22.16 -3.65
N GLY A 479 -6.90 22.76 -3.04
CA GLY A 479 -8.20 22.95 -3.66
C GLY A 479 -9.07 21.69 -3.79
N ALA A 480 -8.60 20.56 -3.29
CA ALA A 480 -9.17 19.22 -3.47
C ALA A 480 -10.08 18.75 -2.32
N GLY A 481 -10.39 19.62 -1.35
CA GLY A 481 -11.12 19.24 -0.13
C GLY A 481 -10.19 18.62 0.94
N VAL A 482 -10.81 18.01 1.97
CA VAL A 482 -10.09 17.37 3.09
C VAL A 482 -10.96 16.29 3.71
N GLY A 483 -10.39 15.20 4.18
CA GLY A 483 -11.09 14.07 4.81
C GLY A 483 -12.10 13.41 3.85
N PRO A 484 -13.37 13.21 4.26
CA PRO A 484 -14.38 12.57 3.42
C PRO A 484 -14.72 13.33 2.13
N ASP A 485 -14.47 14.63 2.10
CA ASP A 485 -14.74 15.50 0.95
C ASP A 485 -13.52 15.63 0.01
N PHE A 486 -12.44 14.89 0.27
CA PHE A 486 -11.21 14.96 -0.50
C PHE A 486 -11.34 14.21 -1.83
N ASP A 487 -11.08 14.88 -2.95
CA ASP A 487 -10.95 14.27 -4.29
C ASP A 487 -9.64 14.73 -4.94
N TYR A 488 -8.69 13.80 -5.10
CA TYR A 488 -7.39 14.10 -5.71
C TYR A 488 -7.48 14.62 -7.14
N LYS A 489 -8.57 14.31 -7.87
CA LYS A 489 -8.81 14.80 -9.25
C LYS A 489 -9.06 16.29 -9.33
N GLU A 490 -9.59 16.85 -8.23
CA GLU A 490 -9.83 18.30 -8.11
C GLU A 490 -8.57 19.06 -7.64
N SER A 491 -7.44 18.35 -7.41
CA SER A 491 -6.20 19.00 -6.97
C SER A 491 -5.69 20.02 -7.99
N ASN A 492 -5.34 21.19 -7.48
CA ASN A 492 -4.71 22.25 -8.29
C ASN A 492 -3.28 21.90 -8.73
N TYR A 493 -2.68 20.79 -8.22
CA TYR A 493 -1.28 20.42 -8.44
C TYR A 493 -1.16 18.93 -8.76
N GLY A 494 -0.31 18.62 -9.74
CA GLY A 494 0.03 17.24 -10.10
C GLY A 494 1.08 16.61 -9.19
N LYS A 495 1.89 17.45 -8.50
CA LYS A 495 2.88 17.01 -7.53
C LYS A 495 2.90 17.93 -6.31
N VAL A 496 3.01 17.34 -5.13
CA VAL A 496 3.28 18.02 -3.86
C VAL A 496 4.66 17.58 -3.38
N ILE A 497 5.57 18.52 -3.23
CA ILE A 497 6.97 18.26 -2.93
C ILE A 497 7.30 18.89 -1.58
N ILE A 498 7.63 18.06 -0.59
CA ILE A 498 8.08 18.49 0.73
C ILE A 498 9.57 18.81 0.63
N MET A 499 9.95 20.02 0.96
CA MET A 499 11.33 20.51 0.89
C MET A 499 11.67 21.19 2.23
N THR A 500 12.33 20.45 3.11
CA THR A 500 12.73 20.85 4.46
C THR A 500 14.23 20.80 4.62
N ASP A 501 14.73 21.37 5.69
CA ASP A 501 16.13 21.28 6.08
C ASP A 501 16.53 19.80 6.30
N ALA A 502 17.81 19.51 6.09
CA ALA A 502 18.35 18.15 6.27
C ALA A 502 18.78 17.92 7.74
N ASP A 503 17.90 18.24 8.68
CA ASP A 503 18.11 18.10 10.11
C ASP A 503 16.91 17.40 10.78
N ASP A 504 16.93 17.24 12.11
CA ASP A 504 15.89 16.56 12.87
C ASP A 504 14.57 17.33 12.84
N ASP A 505 14.61 18.66 12.85
CA ASP A 505 13.43 19.50 12.79
C ASP A 505 12.76 19.41 11.41
N GLY A 506 13.54 19.44 10.33
CA GLY A 506 13.04 19.22 8.98
C GLY A 506 12.45 17.83 8.80
N SER A 507 13.10 16.80 9.33
CA SER A 507 12.57 15.42 9.35
C SER A 507 11.27 15.32 10.13
N HIS A 508 11.14 16.06 11.24
CA HIS A 508 9.90 16.12 12.02
C HIS A 508 8.77 16.80 11.24
N ILE A 509 9.04 17.89 10.53
CA ILE A 509 8.05 18.56 9.66
C ILE A 509 7.60 17.60 8.54
N GLN A 510 8.52 16.85 7.93
CA GLN A 510 8.17 15.84 6.93
C GLN A 510 7.16 14.82 7.46
N ILE A 511 7.43 14.22 8.62
CA ILE A 511 6.55 13.19 9.17
C ILE A 511 5.20 13.75 9.62
N LEU A 512 5.13 14.98 10.13
CA LEU A 512 3.87 15.65 10.46
C LEU A 512 3.02 15.89 9.20
N LEU A 513 3.62 16.34 8.10
CA LEU A 513 2.94 16.52 6.82
C LEU A 513 2.49 15.17 6.23
N LEU A 514 3.34 14.14 6.30
CA LEU A 514 2.98 12.80 5.85
C LEU A 514 1.83 12.21 6.67
N THR A 515 1.80 12.45 7.99
CA THR A 515 0.68 12.07 8.86
C THR A 515 -0.60 12.75 8.44
N PHE A 516 -0.55 14.06 8.15
CA PHE A 516 -1.70 14.82 7.64
C PHE A 516 -2.21 14.27 6.30
N PHE A 517 -1.32 14.05 5.33
CA PHE A 517 -1.70 13.46 4.04
C PHE A 517 -2.25 12.04 4.22
N TYR A 518 -1.65 11.22 5.07
CA TYR A 518 -2.10 9.87 5.32
C TYR A 518 -3.50 9.83 5.94
N ARG A 519 -3.79 10.70 6.90
CA ARG A 519 -5.07 10.72 7.61
C ARG A 519 -6.19 11.42 6.86
N TYR A 520 -5.89 12.47 6.12
CA TYR A 520 -6.91 13.37 5.58
C TYR A 520 -6.90 13.55 4.06
N MET A 521 -5.85 13.08 3.38
CA MET A 521 -5.68 13.17 1.93
C MET A 521 -4.99 11.92 1.37
N ARG A 522 -5.33 10.77 1.93
CA ARG A 522 -4.68 9.47 1.62
C ARG A 522 -4.58 9.16 0.12
N PRO A 523 -5.59 9.47 -0.73
CA PRO A 523 -5.46 9.25 -2.18
C PRO A 523 -4.28 9.98 -2.83
N LEU A 524 -3.75 11.09 -2.27
CA LEU A 524 -2.51 11.72 -2.79
C LEU A 524 -1.30 10.79 -2.69
N LEU A 525 -1.19 10.04 -1.59
CA LEU A 525 -0.11 9.08 -1.38
C LEU A 525 -0.30 7.83 -2.26
N GLU A 526 -1.53 7.34 -2.37
CA GLU A 526 -1.88 6.17 -3.18
C GLU A 526 -1.64 6.41 -4.67
N GLN A 527 -1.95 7.62 -5.16
CA GLN A 527 -1.67 8.04 -6.53
C GLN A 527 -0.22 8.46 -6.76
N GLY A 528 0.60 8.48 -5.70
CA GLY A 528 2.01 8.84 -5.76
C GLY A 528 2.26 10.28 -6.20
N MET A 529 1.43 11.20 -5.72
CA MET A 529 1.52 12.64 -5.99
C MET A 529 2.40 13.37 -4.97
N VAL A 530 2.81 12.73 -3.87
CA VAL A 530 3.62 13.31 -2.81
C VAL A 530 5.08 12.88 -2.95
N TYR A 531 5.99 13.83 -2.82
CA TYR A 531 7.44 13.64 -2.94
C TYR A 531 8.17 14.36 -1.81
N ILE A 532 9.36 13.85 -1.46
CA ILE A 532 10.34 14.51 -0.60
C ILE A 532 11.52 14.90 -1.47
N ALA A 533 11.90 16.18 -1.45
CA ALA A 533 13.10 16.66 -2.12
C ALA A 533 14.33 16.42 -1.23
N LEU A 534 15.42 15.97 -1.84
CA LEU A 534 16.70 15.78 -1.17
C LEU A 534 17.65 16.93 -1.51
N PRO A 535 17.88 17.89 -0.59
CA PRO A 535 18.92 18.89 -0.75
C PRO A 535 20.31 18.28 -0.50
N PRO A 536 21.41 18.83 -1.06
CA PRO A 536 22.75 18.38 -0.75
C PRO A 536 23.14 18.75 0.68
N LEU A 537 23.92 17.87 1.33
CA LEU A 537 24.52 18.11 2.65
C LEU A 537 25.80 18.94 2.55
N TYR A 538 26.55 18.78 1.46
CA TYR A 538 27.84 19.41 1.30
C TYR A 538 28.01 20.02 -0.10
N LYS A 539 28.73 21.15 -0.13
CA LYS A 539 29.32 21.72 -1.33
C LYS A 539 30.85 21.55 -1.25
N VAL A 540 31.41 20.88 -2.23
CA VAL A 540 32.84 20.59 -2.32
C VAL A 540 33.43 21.40 -3.48
N THR A 541 34.44 22.23 -3.21
CA THR A 541 35.06 23.07 -4.22
C THR A 541 36.54 22.71 -4.37
N LYS A 542 36.97 22.52 -5.62
CA LYS A 542 38.37 22.36 -5.99
C LYS A 542 38.73 23.27 -7.16
N GLY A 543 39.42 24.37 -6.88
CA GLY A 543 39.74 25.39 -7.88
C GLY A 543 38.45 26.05 -8.42
N LYS A 544 38.12 25.81 -9.70
CA LYS A 544 36.90 26.34 -10.34
C LYS A 544 35.76 25.35 -10.39
N THR A 545 35.96 24.10 -9.96
CA THR A 545 34.96 23.05 -10.02
C THR A 545 34.23 22.94 -8.68
N THR A 546 32.90 22.91 -8.73
CA THR A 546 32.03 22.70 -7.57
C THR A 546 31.26 21.42 -7.79
N GLU A 547 31.22 20.56 -6.78
CA GLU A 547 30.40 19.36 -6.74
C GLU A 547 29.51 19.38 -5.48
N TYR A 548 28.27 18.92 -5.61
CA TYR A 548 27.32 18.78 -4.49
C TYR A 548 27.24 17.32 -4.06
N VAL A 549 27.20 17.10 -2.75
CA VAL A 549 27.29 15.77 -2.16
C VAL A 549 26.14 15.58 -1.17
N TYR A 550 25.52 14.41 -1.21
CA TYR A 550 24.26 14.11 -0.52
C TYR A 550 24.41 13.15 0.66
N SER A 551 25.62 12.60 0.89
CA SER A 551 25.90 11.73 2.03
C SER A 551 27.36 11.84 2.48
N ASP A 552 27.65 11.47 3.74
CA ASP A 552 29.01 11.43 4.27
C ASP A 552 29.89 10.42 3.52
N GLN A 553 29.30 9.30 3.09
CA GLN A 553 30.00 8.28 2.31
C GLN A 553 30.47 8.82 0.95
N GLU A 554 29.62 9.59 0.26
CA GLU A 554 29.97 10.26 -0.99
C GLU A 554 31.05 11.31 -0.76
N LEU A 555 30.98 12.08 0.34
CA LEU A 555 31.97 13.06 0.71
C LEU A 555 33.35 12.41 0.90
N ASP A 556 33.42 11.31 1.63
CA ASP A 556 34.64 10.56 1.87
C ASP A 556 35.24 9.98 0.59
N ALA A 557 34.37 9.42 -0.27
CA ALA A 557 34.80 8.93 -1.58
C ALA A 557 35.38 10.07 -2.47
N LEU A 558 34.71 11.22 -2.46
CA LEU A 558 35.15 12.38 -3.23
C LEU A 558 36.46 12.97 -2.67
N ARG A 559 36.63 13.03 -1.34
CA ARG A 559 37.87 13.44 -0.68
C ARG A 559 39.05 12.54 -1.05
N ARG A 560 38.86 11.23 -1.08
CA ARG A 560 39.88 10.26 -1.51
C ARG A 560 40.31 10.50 -2.98
N LYS A 561 39.33 10.81 -3.84
CA LYS A 561 39.54 11.04 -5.27
C LYS A 561 40.21 12.39 -5.57
N LEU A 562 39.79 13.45 -4.90
CA LEU A 562 40.19 14.82 -5.21
C LEU A 562 41.36 15.35 -4.35
N GLY A 563 41.64 14.72 -3.20
CA GLY A 563 42.64 15.18 -2.24
C GLY A 563 42.15 16.41 -1.46
N LYS A 564 43.06 17.44 -1.34
CA LYS A 564 42.73 18.67 -0.60
C LYS A 564 41.64 19.46 -1.33
N VAL A 565 40.48 19.64 -0.69
CA VAL A 565 39.29 20.34 -1.19
C VAL A 565 38.76 21.28 -0.13
N GLU A 566 38.04 22.30 -0.55
CA GLU A 566 37.27 23.17 0.33
C GLU A 566 35.85 22.58 0.47
N ILE A 567 35.36 22.42 1.71
CA ILE A 567 34.08 21.81 2.01
C ILE A 567 33.25 22.83 2.78
N GLN A 568 32.02 23.08 2.28
CA GLN A 568 30.99 23.82 2.97
C GLN A 568 29.85 22.84 3.31
N ARG A 569 29.55 22.68 4.60
CA ARG A 569 28.36 21.93 5.06
C ARG A 569 27.16 22.88 5.07
N TYR A 570 26.04 22.45 4.51
CA TYR A 570 24.78 23.14 4.63
C TYR A 570 24.04 22.63 5.87
N LYS A 571 23.64 23.54 6.76
CA LYS A 571 22.83 23.24 7.93
C LYS A 571 21.34 23.34 7.62
N GLY A 572 20.97 24.11 6.60
CA GLY A 572 19.59 24.27 6.15
C GLY A 572 19.50 24.94 4.78
N LEU A 573 18.31 24.84 4.19
CA LEU A 573 17.97 25.42 2.86
C LEU A 573 18.15 26.94 2.83
N GLY A 574 17.99 27.61 3.98
CA GLY A 574 18.18 29.04 4.12
C GLY A 574 19.61 29.53 3.88
N GLU A 575 20.61 28.64 3.93
CA GLU A 575 22.02 28.93 3.62
C GLU A 575 22.33 28.86 2.10
N MET A 576 21.39 28.32 1.32
CA MET A 576 21.50 28.20 -0.12
C MET A 576 20.93 29.44 -0.81
N ASN A 577 21.66 29.99 -1.76
CA ASN A 577 21.11 31.03 -2.62
C ASN A 577 20.17 30.45 -3.67
N ALA A 578 19.42 31.29 -4.34
CA ALA A 578 18.37 30.89 -5.29
C ALA A 578 18.90 29.99 -6.43
N THR A 579 20.10 30.28 -6.96
CA THR A 579 20.73 29.49 -8.02
C THR A 579 21.13 28.10 -7.53
N GLN A 580 21.77 28.02 -6.36
CA GLN A 580 22.16 26.73 -5.75
C GLN A 580 20.96 25.86 -5.49
N LEU A 581 19.88 26.43 -4.93
CA LEU A 581 18.66 25.70 -4.63
C LEU A 581 17.97 25.20 -5.91
N TRP A 582 17.98 26.00 -6.97
CA TRP A 582 17.50 25.56 -8.28
C TRP A 582 18.31 24.37 -8.81
N GLU A 583 19.63 24.56 -8.96
CA GLU A 583 20.53 23.57 -9.58
C GLU A 583 20.56 22.22 -8.86
N THR A 584 20.31 22.18 -7.55
CA THR A 584 20.47 20.95 -6.74
C THR A 584 19.15 20.29 -6.38
N THR A 585 18.06 21.09 -6.20
CA THR A 585 16.87 20.61 -5.51
C THR A 585 15.58 20.86 -6.28
N MET A 586 15.53 21.86 -7.18
CA MET A 586 14.30 22.25 -7.85
C MET A 586 14.28 21.98 -9.36
N ASP A 587 15.43 21.96 -10.03
CA ASP A 587 15.54 21.67 -11.46
C ASP A 587 15.16 20.20 -11.73
N PRO A 588 14.10 19.94 -12.51
CA PRO A 588 13.67 18.57 -12.83
C PRO A 588 14.76 17.69 -13.46
N SER A 589 15.76 18.29 -14.11
CA SER A 589 16.85 17.56 -14.77
C SER A 589 17.96 17.12 -13.82
N GLN A 590 18.07 17.76 -12.64
CA GLN A 590 19.19 17.56 -11.70
C GLN A 590 18.74 17.04 -10.33
N ARG A 591 17.51 17.44 -9.89
CA ARG A 591 17.01 17.15 -8.55
C ARG A 591 16.77 15.67 -8.31
N THR A 592 16.93 15.26 -7.05
CA THR A 592 16.52 13.94 -6.57
C THR A 592 15.25 14.07 -5.73
N LEU A 593 14.19 13.33 -6.12
CA LEU A 593 12.94 13.27 -5.40
C LEU A 593 12.67 11.83 -4.94
N ILE A 594 12.34 11.66 -3.66
CA ILE A 594 11.82 10.41 -3.12
C ILE A 594 10.30 10.43 -3.29
N LYS A 595 9.76 9.52 -4.10
CA LYS A 595 8.32 9.34 -4.23
C LYS A 595 7.77 8.65 -2.98
N VAL A 596 6.80 9.27 -2.33
CA VAL A 596 6.13 8.68 -1.17
C VAL A 596 4.90 7.90 -1.64
N GLY A 597 4.77 6.68 -1.15
CA GLY A 597 3.65 5.81 -1.46
C GLY A 597 3.38 4.84 -0.33
N ILE A 598 2.20 4.24 -0.34
CA ILE A 598 1.80 3.23 0.63
C ILE A 598 2.01 1.86 -0.04
N SER A 599 3.03 1.13 0.40
CA SER A 599 3.31 -0.23 -0.10
C SER A 599 2.51 -1.29 0.67
N ASP A 600 2.27 -1.05 1.96
CA ASP A 600 1.51 -1.89 2.87
C ASP A 600 0.65 -0.99 3.77
N GLY A 601 -0.67 -1.08 3.60
CA GLY A 601 -1.61 -0.22 4.33
C GLY A 601 -1.77 -0.60 5.80
N VAL A 602 -1.61 -1.88 6.16
CA VAL A 602 -1.70 -2.35 7.55
C VAL A 602 -0.49 -1.86 8.33
N LYS A 603 0.71 -2.07 7.77
CA LYS A 603 1.96 -1.62 8.37
C LYS A 603 2.03 -0.11 8.49
N ALA A 604 1.62 0.62 7.45
CA ALA A 604 1.55 2.08 7.48
C ALA A 604 0.61 2.56 8.59
N GLU A 605 -0.58 1.95 8.71
CA GLU A 605 -1.56 2.26 9.73
C GLU A 605 -1.00 2.07 11.14
N ARG A 606 -0.42 0.91 11.43
CA ARG A 606 0.20 0.65 12.74
C ARG A 606 1.37 1.59 13.02
N ARG A 607 2.25 1.82 12.06
CA ARG A 607 3.40 2.72 12.24
C ARG A 607 2.98 4.14 12.54
N VAL A 608 2.02 4.69 11.79
CA VAL A 608 1.51 6.04 12.04
C VAL A 608 0.86 6.09 13.43
N THR A 609 0.03 5.12 13.80
CA THR A 609 -0.61 5.06 15.12
C THR A 609 0.42 4.98 16.27
N VAL A 610 1.42 4.11 16.16
CA VAL A 610 2.45 3.92 17.20
C VAL A 610 3.38 5.13 17.31
N LEU A 611 3.87 5.64 16.17
CA LEU A 611 4.89 6.69 16.17
C LEU A 611 4.30 8.09 16.36
N MET A 612 3.07 8.35 15.87
CA MET A 612 2.45 9.68 15.91
C MET A 612 1.30 9.78 16.92
N GLY A 613 0.84 8.65 17.47
CA GLY A 613 -0.21 8.61 18.51
C GLY A 613 0.23 9.18 19.85
N ASP A 614 -0.70 9.24 20.79
CA ASP A 614 -0.53 9.81 22.13
C ASP A 614 0.14 8.85 23.14
N LYS A 615 0.16 7.53 22.85
CA LYS A 615 0.76 6.52 23.73
C LYS A 615 2.30 6.50 23.60
N ALA A 616 2.98 7.29 24.45
CA ALA A 616 4.46 7.41 24.42
C ALA A 616 5.18 6.08 24.69
N GLU A 617 4.57 5.16 25.47
CA GLU A 617 5.16 3.84 25.79
C GLU A 617 5.32 2.97 24.55
N LEU A 618 4.33 2.97 23.66
CA LEU A 618 4.38 2.21 22.40
C LEU A 618 5.49 2.73 21.50
N ARG A 619 5.63 4.04 21.40
CA ARG A 619 6.70 4.68 20.63
C ARG A 619 8.08 4.35 21.20
N ARG A 620 8.24 4.39 22.54
CA ARG A 620 9.49 4.02 23.19
C ARG A 620 9.86 2.58 22.89
N LYS A 621 8.92 1.66 23.09
CA LYS A 621 9.13 0.23 22.79
C LYS A 621 9.53 0.02 21.33
N TRP A 622 8.83 0.67 20.40
CA TRP A 622 9.16 0.58 18.98
C TRP A 622 10.58 1.06 18.68
N ILE A 623 11.02 2.18 19.29
CA ILE A 623 12.38 2.71 19.13
C ILE A 623 13.40 1.71 19.70
N GLU A 624 13.17 1.19 20.91
CA GLU A 624 14.06 0.19 21.52
C GLU A 624 14.22 -1.08 20.67
N ASP A 625 13.13 -1.53 20.04
CA ASP A 625 13.10 -2.75 19.22
C ASP A 625 13.69 -2.55 17.81
N ASN A 626 13.67 -1.33 17.25
CA ASN A 626 13.95 -1.09 15.84
C ASN A 626 15.11 -0.12 15.55
N VAL A 627 15.63 0.57 16.55
CA VAL A 627 16.72 1.56 16.38
C VAL A 627 17.96 1.09 17.16
N SER A 628 19.07 0.97 16.42
CA SER A 628 20.39 0.71 17.04
C SER A 628 21.13 2.03 17.14
N PHE A 629 21.37 2.51 18.37
CA PHE A 629 22.18 3.68 18.62
C PHE A 629 23.66 3.32 18.56
N THR A 630 24.47 4.06 17.81
CA THR A 630 25.91 3.97 17.82
C THR A 630 26.52 5.06 18.72
N LEU A 631 27.77 4.91 19.13
CA LEU A 631 28.47 5.95 19.91
C LEU A 631 28.61 7.26 19.13
N GLU A 632 28.54 7.22 17.80
CA GLU A 632 28.57 8.40 16.92
C GLU A 632 27.27 9.22 17.04
N ASP A 633 26.15 8.57 17.33
CA ASP A 633 24.84 9.23 17.51
C ASP A 633 24.76 10.05 18.81
N THR A 634 25.71 9.86 19.76
CA THR A 634 25.73 10.58 21.05
C THR A 634 26.56 11.87 21.02
N PHE A 635 27.42 12.08 20.05
CA PHE A 635 28.27 13.27 19.97
C PHE A 635 27.56 14.50 19.38
N ASP A 636 26.47 14.34 18.66
CA ASP A 636 25.69 15.45 18.11
C ASP A 636 24.70 16.06 19.12
N LEU A 637 24.58 15.50 20.33
CA LEU A 637 23.71 16.02 21.40
C LEU A 637 24.39 17.07 22.31
N GLU A 638 25.69 17.33 22.14
CA GLU A 638 26.46 18.29 22.92
C GLU A 638 26.99 19.49 22.09
N GLY A 639 26.41 19.76 20.90
CA GLY A 639 26.85 20.82 20.00
C GLY A 639 25.83 21.97 19.87
#